data_c4a7f7a6535d148097272c722e142023
#
_entry.id   c4a7f7a6535d148097272c722e142023
#
_cell.length_a   1.000
_cell.length_b   1.000
_cell.length_c   1.000
_cell.angle_alpha   90.00
_cell.angle_beta   90.00
_cell.angle_gamma   90.00
#
_symmetry.space_group_name_H-M   'P 1'
#
loop_
_entity.id
_entity.type
_entity.pdbx_description
1 polymer ?
#
loop_
_entity_poly.entity_id
_entity_poly.type
_entity_poly.pdbx_seq_one_letter_code
_entity_poly.pdbx_strand_id
1 'polypeptide(L)'
;MNVSYKWLKDYIDFDLTPQEVSVALTSLGLEVGALEEVETIKGGLKGLVVGEVLTCEMHPNSDHLHVTTVDLGNGEAPAQIVCGAANVAAGQKVIVATLGTKLYDGDDEFTIKRSKLRGVESCGMICAEDEIGVGASHDGIIVLPADAKVGTPAADYYGVESDWLIEVDLTPNRVDGASHYGVARDLYAWMKRHGYDTRLHRPIVDAFKSDRADGAIPVEVENTEACPRYCGLTIRGVKVQESPKWLKDYLLTVGQRPINNIVDITNYILLGTGQPMHSFDLSKVKGDKVVVKTVAPGTKFTTLDGVERTLTDRDLMICNAEEPMCIGGVFGGLDSGVTDATTDVFLESAYFHPTWVRKSARRFGLNTDASFRFERGIDPNDTVYNLKLAAILIKELAGGEICGDIIDVKSREFPGFPVELKFDYVTSLIGKHIDNDTIKGIVESLEMKIVSEDAEKINIVVPTYRVDVQRPCDVVEDILRVYGYNNVEFTNEVKGTLSNKSDVDFRDDMQDLISEQLTAAGYNEIMNNSLTSSSYYEGLESYPEKNCVHLMNALSGDLNVMRQTMLFGGLESLARNINRKNANLKMYEFGDVYRYDAETDNTEVALAPYTEHQALGIWLTGNNHDDSWADAVRPLSVYDLKAAVENIFRRLGINEKEVVVEQFDNDLLTPALSYKNRGGKLIGVLGVVDADVAKKFDVDQEVYFAQFNWHLLCKLAAKKDVKYYDLPKTLPVRRDLALLVDSTVTYEQIKRVVEQSERKLLKKVTLFDVYEGKHLEAGKKSYAIAMFLQDDQKTLQDKQIEAVMKKVVTNLQKEVGAQLR
;
A
#
# COMPACT_ATOMS: atom_id res chain seq x y z
N MET A 1 15.71 5.44 0.96
CA MET A 1 16.86 6.27 0.48
C MET A 1 17.98 6.20 1.51
N ASN A 2 19.16 5.74 1.08
CA ASN A 2 20.33 5.69 1.94
C ASN A 2 21.08 7.03 1.90
N VAL A 3 21.37 7.62 3.05
CA VAL A 3 22.03 8.92 3.20
C VAL A 3 23.27 8.75 4.08
N SER A 4 24.44 9.17 3.57
CA SER A 4 25.67 9.26 4.36
C SER A 4 25.67 10.55 5.18
N TYR A 5 25.94 10.43 6.47
CA TYR A 5 26.01 11.59 7.37
C TYR A 5 27.18 12.53 7.03
N LYS A 6 28.35 11.97 6.60
CA LYS A 6 29.49 12.78 6.15
C LYS A 6 29.17 13.50 4.85
N TRP A 7 28.60 12.78 3.88
CA TRP A 7 28.22 13.38 2.59
C TRP A 7 27.13 14.45 2.74
N LEU A 8 26.21 14.27 3.72
CA LEU A 8 25.20 15.29 4.02
C LEU A 8 25.84 16.62 4.44
N LYS A 9 26.99 16.59 5.16
CA LYS A 9 27.74 17.80 5.56
C LYS A 9 28.36 18.58 4.39
N ASP A 10 28.49 17.99 3.21
CA ASP A 10 28.92 18.72 2.01
C ASP A 10 27.84 19.69 1.52
N TYR A 11 26.59 19.49 1.94
CA TYR A 11 25.46 20.30 1.50
C TYR A 11 24.87 21.23 2.58
N ILE A 12 25.15 20.99 3.85
CA ILE A 12 24.60 21.79 4.94
C ILE A 12 25.57 21.83 6.15
N ASP A 13 25.76 23.03 6.72
CA ASP A 13 26.54 23.21 7.95
C ASP A 13 25.74 22.80 9.17
N PHE A 14 26.23 21.80 9.93
CA PHE A 14 25.62 21.41 11.21
C PHE A 14 26.61 20.68 12.13
N ASP A 15 26.34 20.78 13.45
CA ASP A 15 27.07 20.07 14.50
C ASP A 15 26.17 19.02 15.23
N LEU A 16 24.98 18.76 14.69
CA LEU A 16 24.08 17.74 15.23
C LEU A 16 24.71 16.35 15.14
N THR A 17 24.52 15.52 16.15
CA THR A 17 24.90 14.10 16.09
C THR A 17 24.04 13.32 15.10
N PRO A 18 24.49 12.14 14.64
CA PRO A 18 23.64 11.29 13.75
C PRO A 18 22.26 10.99 14.34
N GLN A 19 22.18 10.80 15.67
CA GLN A 19 20.92 10.55 16.38
C GLN A 19 20.00 11.78 16.36
N GLU A 20 20.53 12.99 16.56
CA GLU A 20 19.77 14.24 16.48
C GLU A 20 19.28 14.50 15.05
N VAL A 21 20.11 14.23 14.03
CA VAL A 21 19.69 14.30 12.62
C VAL A 21 18.55 13.34 12.34
N SER A 22 18.63 12.09 12.81
CA SER A 22 17.58 11.09 12.67
C SER A 22 16.23 11.56 13.25
N VAL A 23 16.26 12.14 14.46
CA VAL A 23 15.07 12.70 15.12
C VAL A 23 14.50 13.90 14.33
N ALA A 24 15.38 14.81 13.87
CA ALA A 24 14.97 15.97 13.08
C ALA A 24 14.30 15.55 11.76
N LEU A 25 14.88 14.63 11.01
CA LEU A 25 14.34 14.13 9.75
C LEU A 25 12.98 13.45 9.94
N THR A 26 12.87 12.56 10.93
CA THR A 26 11.60 11.89 11.26
C THR A 26 10.52 12.91 11.63
N SER A 27 10.86 13.96 12.39
CA SER A 27 9.89 15.01 12.75
C SER A 27 9.40 15.82 11.55
N LEU A 28 10.17 15.86 10.45
CA LEU A 28 9.84 16.51 9.19
C LEU A 28 9.02 15.62 8.22
N GLY A 29 8.74 14.36 8.61
CA GLY A 29 8.09 13.38 7.75
C GLY A 29 9.04 12.63 6.81
N LEU A 30 10.35 12.74 7.00
CA LEU A 30 11.37 11.88 6.42
C LEU A 30 11.74 10.81 7.47
N GLU A 31 10.89 9.78 7.59
CA GLU A 31 11.04 8.74 8.60
C GLU A 31 12.38 8.01 8.45
N VAL A 32 13.12 7.90 9.54
CA VAL A 32 14.38 7.16 9.58
C VAL A 32 14.11 5.76 10.09
N GLY A 33 14.18 4.77 9.16
CA GLY A 33 13.95 3.36 9.46
C GLY A 33 15.14 2.70 10.14
N ALA A 34 16.38 3.08 9.76
CA ALA A 34 17.60 2.59 10.39
C ALA A 34 18.68 3.68 10.48
N LEU A 35 19.53 3.57 11.50
CA LEU A 35 20.71 4.40 11.72
C LEU A 35 21.88 3.49 12.12
N GLU A 36 22.86 3.34 11.22
CA GLU A 36 23.95 2.37 11.38
C GLU A 36 25.30 3.03 11.20
N GLU A 37 26.27 2.66 12.02
CA GLU A 37 27.66 3.07 11.82
C GLU A 37 28.27 2.15 10.76
N VAL A 38 28.74 2.73 9.65
CA VAL A 38 29.38 2.01 8.55
C VAL A 38 30.89 2.19 8.66
N GLU A 39 31.57 1.10 8.87
CA GLU A 39 33.05 1.07 8.90
C GLU A 39 33.55 0.67 7.50
N THR A 40 34.43 1.45 6.89
CA THR A 40 35.02 1.16 5.56
C THR A 40 35.81 -0.15 5.56
N ILE A 41 36.32 -0.53 6.74
CA ILE A 41 36.95 -1.82 7.00
C ILE A 41 36.27 -2.44 8.22
N LYS A 42 35.76 -3.66 8.11
CA LYS A 42 35.02 -4.34 9.16
C LYS A 42 35.82 -4.42 10.46
N GLY A 43 35.26 -3.90 11.56
CA GLY A 43 35.94 -3.78 12.84
C GLY A 43 36.79 -2.52 13.02
N GLY A 44 36.84 -1.63 11.99
CA GLY A 44 37.50 -0.31 12.07
C GLY A 44 38.98 -0.36 12.44
N LEU A 45 39.67 -1.48 12.19
CA LEU A 45 41.03 -1.75 12.64
C LEU A 45 41.27 -1.52 14.15
N LYS A 46 40.23 -1.64 14.97
CA LYS A 46 40.32 -1.45 16.44
C LYS A 46 41.22 -2.51 17.06
N GLY A 47 42.23 -2.09 17.87
CA GLY A 47 43.18 -2.98 18.53
C GLY A 47 44.39 -3.39 17.65
N LEU A 48 44.46 -2.92 16.39
CA LEU A 48 45.65 -3.04 15.56
C LEU A 48 46.53 -1.80 15.70
N VAL A 49 47.85 -2.02 15.76
CA VAL A 49 48.84 -0.96 15.94
C VAL A 49 50.07 -1.19 15.05
N VAL A 50 50.76 -0.10 14.74
CA VAL A 50 52.07 -0.17 14.10
C VAL A 50 53.11 -0.62 15.11
N GLY A 51 53.78 -1.75 14.88
CA GLY A 51 54.84 -2.31 15.72
C GLY A 51 56.20 -2.35 14.99
N GLU A 52 57.27 -2.47 15.76
CA GLU A 52 58.62 -2.70 15.23
C GLU A 52 59.13 -4.08 15.71
N VAL A 53 59.53 -4.90 14.75
CA VAL A 53 60.17 -6.21 15.02
C VAL A 53 61.60 -5.97 15.50
N LEU A 54 61.83 -6.11 16.80
CA LEU A 54 63.17 -5.93 17.38
C LEU A 54 64.08 -7.13 17.14
N THR A 55 63.57 -8.36 17.34
CA THR A 55 64.29 -9.60 17.10
C THR A 55 63.43 -10.59 16.30
N CYS A 56 64.07 -11.42 15.48
CA CYS A 56 63.44 -12.47 14.71
C CYS A 56 64.37 -13.68 14.67
N GLU A 57 63.94 -14.76 15.35
CA GLU A 57 64.74 -15.99 15.46
C GLU A 57 63.92 -17.19 15.01
N MET A 58 64.55 -18.26 14.49
CA MET A 58 63.85 -19.49 14.14
C MET A 58 63.24 -20.15 15.36
N HIS A 59 62.02 -20.64 15.18
CA HIS A 59 61.29 -21.32 16.27
C HIS A 59 61.95 -22.63 16.63
N PRO A 60 62.24 -22.96 17.94
CA PRO A 60 63.01 -24.11 18.36
C PRO A 60 62.40 -25.46 17.94
N ASN A 61 61.10 -25.52 17.69
CA ASN A 61 60.39 -26.76 17.33
C ASN A 61 59.64 -26.63 15.98
N SER A 62 60.12 -25.77 15.06
CA SER A 62 59.52 -25.57 13.72
C SER A 62 60.59 -25.10 12.73
N ASP A 63 60.45 -25.52 11.49
CA ASP A 63 61.31 -25.17 10.34
C ASP A 63 60.78 -24.00 9.48
N HIS A 64 59.57 -23.53 9.79
CA HIS A 64 58.93 -22.41 9.09
C HIS A 64 58.37 -21.32 10.02
N LEU A 65 58.37 -21.49 11.33
CA LEU A 65 57.91 -20.46 12.25
C LEU A 65 59.07 -19.63 12.78
N HIS A 66 58.81 -18.36 13.04
CA HIS A 66 59.74 -17.43 13.68
C HIS A 66 59.20 -16.97 15.02
N VAL A 67 60.07 -16.85 16.01
CA VAL A 67 59.77 -16.17 17.29
C VAL A 67 60.28 -14.72 17.20
N THR A 68 59.41 -13.78 17.32
CA THR A 68 59.69 -12.38 17.22
C THR A 68 59.44 -11.66 18.54
N THR A 69 60.20 -10.61 18.85
CA THR A 69 59.88 -9.62 19.88
C THR A 69 59.52 -8.30 19.17
N VAL A 70 58.35 -7.78 19.46
CA VAL A 70 57.80 -6.63 18.78
C VAL A 70 57.51 -5.50 19.77
N ASP A 71 58.07 -4.33 19.51
CA ASP A 71 57.75 -3.10 20.21
C ASP A 71 56.44 -2.55 19.68
N LEU A 72 55.45 -2.35 20.58
CA LEU A 72 54.11 -1.81 20.25
C LEU A 72 53.97 -0.31 20.53
N GLY A 73 55.05 0.36 20.97
CA GLY A 73 55.04 1.78 21.24
C GLY A 73 54.20 2.24 22.43
N ASN A 74 53.78 1.31 23.30
CA ASN A 74 52.94 1.56 24.46
C ASN A 74 53.73 1.77 25.76
N GLY A 75 55.07 1.74 25.68
CA GLY A 75 55.96 1.85 26.84
C GLY A 75 56.07 0.62 27.73
N GLU A 76 55.46 -0.50 27.33
CA GLU A 76 55.57 -1.79 28.00
C GLU A 76 56.75 -2.63 27.44
N ALA A 77 57.00 -3.76 28.04
CA ALA A 77 57.99 -4.72 27.49
C ALA A 77 57.53 -5.24 26.10
N PRO A 78 58.47 -5.41 25.13
CA PRO A 78 58.17 -5.92 23.81
C PRO A 78 57.38 -7.22 23.83
N ALA A 79 56.34 -7.30 23.00
CA ALA A 79 55.46 -8.46 22.90
C ALA A 79 56.16 -9.60 22.16
N GLN A 80 56.16 -10.83 22.73
CA GLN A 80 56.59 -12.02 22.03
C GLN A 80 55.49 -12.50 21.13
N ILE A 81 55.74 -12.62 19.81
CA ILE A 81 54.78 -13.07 18.81
C ILE A 81 55.42 -14.13 17.93
N VAL A 82 54.72 -15.26 17.73
CA VAL A 82 55.14 -16.32 16.82
C VAL A 82 54.50 -16.05 15.45
N CYS A 83 55.33 -15.92 14.41
CA CYS A 83 54.91 -15.57 13.05
C CYS A 83 55.28 -16.71 12.09
N GLY A 84 54.35 -17.09 11.18
CA GLY A 84 54.55 -18.09 10.14
C GLY A 84 54.97 -17.55 8.78
N ALA A 85 54.96 -16.23 8.61
CA ALA A 85 55.25 -15.60 7.32
C ALA A 85 56.73 -15.62 7.00
N ALA A 86 57.07 -15.97 5.76
CA ALA A 86 58.47 -16.11 5.29
C ALA A 86 59.20 -14.77 5.14
N ASN A 87 58.43 -13.67 5.05
CA ASN A 87 58.98 -12.29 4.84
C ASN A 87 59.23 -11.52 6.15
N VAL A 88 58.99 -12.15 7.35
CA VAL A 88 59.26 -11.47 8.63
C VAL A 88 60.75 -11.36 8.92
N ALA A 89 61.22 -10.17 9.32
CA ALA A 89 62.61 -9.92 9.70
C ALA A 89 62.75 -8.84 10.77
N ALA A 90 63.89 -8.86 11.52
CA ALA A 90 64.19 -7.82 12.51
C ALA A 90 64.39 -6.44 11.83
N GLY A 91 63.94 -5.38 12.48
CA GLY A 91 63.99 -3.98 12.00
C GLY A 91 62.79 -3.58 11.14
N GLN A 92 61.87 -4.47 10.82
CA GLN A 92 60.66 -4.12 10.03
C GLN A 92 59.62 -3.44 10.88
N LYS A 93 58.92 -2.48 10.27
CA LYS A 93 57.65 -1.93 10.77
C LYS A 93 56.50 -2.78 10.24
N VAL A 94 55.61 -3.21 11.11
CA VAL A 94 54.56 -4.18 10.79
C VAL A 94 53.21 -3.76 11.45
N ILE A 95 52.11 -4.33 10.99
CA ILE A 95 50.83 -4.17 11.66
C ILE A 95 50.63 -5.37 12.61
N VAL A 96 50.29 -5.07 13.87
CA VAL A 96 50.11 -6.07 14.93
C VAL A 96 48.71 -5.98 15.51
N ALA A 97 48.04 -7.14 15.49
CA ALA A 97 46.80 -7.31 16.26
C ALA A 97 47.16 -7.68 17.71
N THR A 98 46.81 -6.79 18.65
CA THR A 98 47.06 -6.96 20.10
C THR A 98 46.06 -7.97 20.72
N LEU A 99 46.33 -8.40 21.96
CA LEU A 99 45.41 -9.29 22.67
C LEU A 99 44.05 -8.65 22.87
N GLY A 100 42.97 -9.38 22.50
CA GLY A 100 41.60 -8.91 22.54
C GLY A 100 41.11 -8.30 21.22
N THR A 101 42.00 -8.07 20.24
CA THR A 101 41.59 -7.61 18.90
C THR A 101 40.70 -8.63 18.22
N LYS A 102 39.61 -8.18 17.61
CA LYS A 102 38.75 -8.95 16.74
C LYS A 102 39.21 -8.76 15.30
N LEU A 103 39.41 -9.88 14.60
CA LEU A 103 39.65 -9.94 13.15
C LEU A 103 38.46 -10.64 12.48
N TYR A 104 38.27 -10.38 11.19
CA TYR A 104 37.10 -10.82 10.44
C TYR A 104 37.54 -11.54 9.14
N ASP A 105 36.93 -12.69 8.86
CA ASP A 105 37.04 -13.39 7.59
C ASP A 105 35.62 -13.59 7.02
N GLY A 106 35.26 -12.70 6.11
CA GLY A 106 33.87 -12.63 5.68
C GLY A 106 32.90 -12.31 6.83
N ASP A 107 31.98 -13.22 7.14
CA ASP A 107 31.04 -13.11 8.26
C ASP A 107 31.55 -13.68 9.58
N ASP A 108 32.62 -14.44 9.53
CA ASP A 108 33.22 -15.05 10.72
C ASP A 108 34.10 -14.06 11.46
N GLU A 109 34.03 -14.07 12.79
CA GLU A 109 34.91 -13.26 13.67
C GLU A 109 35.76 -14.18 14.53
N PHE A 110 37.03 -13.81 14.73
CA PHE A 110 37.90 -14.45 15.72
C PHE A 110 38.65 -13.41 16.56
N THR A 111 38.84 -13.74 17.83
CA THR A 111 39.49 -12.82 18.76
C THR A 111 40.90 -13.29 19.02
N ILE A 112 41.89 -12.37 18.93
CA ILE A 112 43.30 -12.65 19.24
C ILE A 112 43.45 -12.92 20.74
N LYS A 113 43.85 -14.14 21.07
CA LYS A 113 44.07 -14.57 22.45
C LYS A 113 45.53 -15.02 22.66
N ARG A 114 46.00 -14.90 23.92
CA ARG A 114 47.29 -15.51 24.27
C ARG A 114 47.26 -16.99 23.95
N SER A 115 48.19 -17.48 23.14
CA SER A 115 48.25 -18.86 22.66
C SER A 115 49.66 -19.43 22.80
N LYS A 116 49.79 -20.78 22.82
CA LYS A 116 51.06 -21.45 22.75
C LYS A 116 51.16 -22.19 21.42
N LEU A 117 52.04 -21.74 20.55
CA LEU A 117 52.34 -22.39 19.27
C LEU A 117 53.58 -23.27 19.41
N ARG A 118 53.41 -24.57 19.24
CA ARG A 118 54.49 -25.61 19.44
C ARG A 118 55.33 -25.41 20.70
N GLY A 119 54.71 -24.93 21.80
CA GLY A 119 55.36 -24.77 23.10
C GLY A 119 55.85 -23.32 23.40
N VAL A 120 55.92 -22.45 22.39
CA VAL A 120 56.30 -21.03 22.56
C VAL A 120 55.06 -20.15 22.66
N GLU A 121 55.08 -19.21 23.62
CA GLU A 121 53.93 -18.32 23.85
C GLU A 121 53.90 -17.20 22.80
N SER A 122 52.71 -16.92 22.27
CA SER A 122 52.41 -15.79 21.36
C SER A 122 51.37 -14.85 22.01
N CYS A 123 51.69 -13.57 22.08
CA CYS A 123 50.88 -12.51 22.73
C CYS A 123 50.35 -11.49 21.72
N GLY A 124 50.01 -11.93 20.50
CA GLY A 124 49.53 -11.11 19.42
C GLY A 124 49.67 -11.83 18.09
N MET A 125 49.35 -11.14 17.00
CA MET A 125 49.51 -11.63 15.64
C MET A 125 50.00 -10.48 14.73
N ILE A 126 51.07 -10.77 13.92
CA ILE A 126 51.52 -9.87 12.86
C ILE A 126 50.66 -10.19 11.62
N CYS A 127 50.02 -9.19 11.02
CA CYS A 127 48.94 -9.40 10.07
C CYS A 127 49.37 -9.24 8.61
N ALA A 128 48.72 -9.98 7.70
CA ALA A 128 48.70 -9.80 6.25
C ALA A 128 47.61 -8.78 5.84
N GLU A 129 47.61 -8.34 4.59
CA GLU A 129 46.67 -7.33 4.09
C GLU A 129 45.21 -7.84 4.10
N ASP A 130 44.99 -9.08 3.67
CA ASP A 130 43.67 -9.71 3.60
C ASP A 130 43.08 -10.01 5.00
N GLU A 131 43.95 -10.32 5.99
CA GLU A 131 43.57 -10.61 7.35
C GLU A 131 42.94 -9.41 8.09
N ILE A 132 43.28 -8.19 7.65
CA ILE A 132 42.79 -6.93 8.23
C ILE A 132 41.96 -6.11 7.24
N GLY A 133 41.72 -6.62 6.00
CA GLY A 133 40.88 -5.99 5.01
C GLY A 133 41.43 -4.73 4.37
N VAL A 134 42.76 -4.51 4.40
CA VAL A 134 43.40 -3.33 3.75
C VAL A 134 43.89 -3.63 2.35
N GLY A 135 43.87 -4.90 1.94
CA GLY A 135 44.25 -5.36 0.60
C GLY A 135 43.83 -6.80 0.38
N ALA A 136 44.24 -7.38 -0.76
CA ALA A 136 43.87 -8.76 -1.14
C ALA A 136 45.03 -9.76 -1.07
N SER A 137 46.25 -9.30 -0.71
CA SER A 137 47.45 -10.14 -0.69
C SER A 137 47.58 -10.95 0.58
N HIS A 138 47.85 -12.27 0.43
CA HIS A 138 48.18 -13.22 1.50
C HIS A 138 49.62 -13.72 1.38
N ASP A 139 50.47 -13.06 0.54
CA ASP A 139 51.81 -13.51 0.25
C ASP A 139 52.83 -13.28 1.39
N GLY A 140 52.37 -12.76 2.54
CA GLY A 140 53.15 -12.54 3.74
C GLY A 140 52.55 -11.39 4.60
N ILE A 141 53.29 -11.06 5.67
CA ILE A 141 52.88 -9.93 6.54
C ILE A 141 53.05 -8.57 5.85
N ILE A 142 52.27 -7.58 6.31
CA ILE A 142 52.43 -6.21 5.90
C ILE A 142 53.74 -5.62 6.44
N VAL A 143 54.64 -5.17 5.51
CA VAL A 143 55.87 -4.45 5.85
C VAL A 143 55.68 -2.98 5.50
N LEU A 144 55.64 -2.13 6.51
CA LEU A 144 55.46 -0.70 6.36
C LEU A 144 56.76 0.05 6.03
N PRO A 145 56.71 1.25 5.46
CA PRO A 145 57.88 2.14 5.32
C PRO A 145 58.61 2.38 6.64
N ALA A 146 59.92 2.55 6.57
CA ALA A 146 60.77 2.69 7.77
C ALA A 146 60.44 3.94 8.67
N ASP A 147 59.80 4.92 8.09
CA ASP A 147 59.35 6.15 8.76
C ASP A 147 58.00 6.00 9.48
N ALA A 148 57.34 4.85 9.33
CA ALA A 148 56.10 4.60 10.09
C ALA A 148 56.34 4.65 11.59
N LYS A 149 55.53 5.48 12.28
CA LYS A 149 55.67 5.72 13.73
C LYS A 149 55.09 4.54 14.54
N VAL A 150 55.97 3.91 15.33
CA VAL A 150 55.56 2.80 16.25
C VAL A 150 54.54 3.30 17.28
N GLY A 151 53.56 2.49 17.56
CA GLY A 151 52.45 2.79 18.46
C GLY A 151 51.29 3.56 17.85
N THR A 152 51.40 3.96 16.56
CA THR A 152 50.26 4.55 15.84
C THR A 152 49.16 3.50 15.69
N PRO A 153 47.89 3.79 16.03
CA PRO A 153 46.78 2.93 15.71
C PRO A 153 46.72 2.66 14.19
N ALA A 154 46.44 1.42 13.78
CA ALA A 154 46.38 1.08 12.37
C ALA A 154 45.27 1.86 11.62
N ALA A 155 44.16 2.15 12.31
CA ALA A 155 43.09 3.00 11.81
C ALA A 155 43.60 4.38 11.39
N ASP A 156 44.38 5.03 12.24
CA ASP A 156 44.97 6.35 11.95
C ASP A 156 46.02 6.26 10.82
N TYR A 157 46.82 5.19 10.81
CA TYR A 157 47.81 4.99 9.77
C TYR A 157 47.22 4.83 8.37
N TYR A 158 46.13 4.06 8.26
CA TYR A 158 45.40 3.83 6.99
C TYR A 158 44.34 4.90 6.69
N GLY A 159 44.13 5.84 7.62
CA GLY A 159 43.06 6.85 7.50
C GLY A 159 41.66 6.18 7.40
N VAL A 160 41.41 5.18 8.27
CA VAL A 160 40.09 4.53 8.32
C VAL A 160 39.15 5.43 9.09
N GLU A 161 38.11 5.83 8.44
CA GLU A 161 37.07 6.66 9.04
C GLU A 161 35.75 5.90 9.01
N SER A 162 34.99 5.92 10.13
CA SER A 162 33.60 5.49 10.12
C SER A 162 32.70 6.61 9.61
N ASP A 163 31.60 6.21 8.99
CA ASP A 163 30.51 7.11 8.61
C ASP A 163 29.22 6.55 9.20
N TRP A 164 28.13 7.32 9.12
CA TRP A 164 26.80 6.85 9.55
C TRP A 164 25.89 6.78 8.33
N LEU A 165 25.27 5.62 8.16
CA LEU A 165 24.19 5.40 7.21
C LEU A 165 22.87 5.75 7.89
N ILE A 166 22.11 6.64 7.26
CA ILE A 166 20.76 7.01 7.66
C ILE A 166 19.83 6.46 6.57
N GLU A 167 19.03 5.45 6.88
CA GLU A 167 18.02 4.91 5.98
C GLU A 167 16.73 5.72 6.12
N VAL A 168 16.41 6.49 5.08
CA VAL A 168 15.21 7.35 5.02
C VAL A 168 14.14 6.68 4.18
N ASP A 169 12.97 6.44 4.78
CA ASP A 169 11.78 5.95 4.08
C ASP A 169 11.03 7.11 3.43
N LEU A 170 10.98 7.10 2.10
CA LEU A 170 10.34 8.16 1.32
C LEU A 170 8.95 7.74 0.89
N THR A 171 7.96 8.55 1.23
CA THR A 171 6.63 8.44 0.62
C THR A 171 6.69 8.77 -0.89
N PRO A 172 5.81 8.21 -1.72
CA PRO A 172 5.87 8.39 -3.17
C PRO A 172 5.80 9.84 -3.67
N ASN A 173 5.24 10.76 -2.89
CA ASN A 173 5.15 12.19 -3.20
C ASN A 173 6.45 12.96 -2.87
N ARG A 174 7.31 12.42 -1.99
CA ARG A 174 8.51 13.10 -1.50
C ARG A 174 9.78 12.74 -2.29
N VAL A 175 9.69 12.74 -3.64
CA VAL A 175 10.85 12.52 -4.53
C VAL A 175 11.92 13.61 -4.36
N ASP A 176 11.57 14.79 -3.92
CA ASP A 176 12.47 15.88 -3.57
C ASP A 176 13.49 15.48 -2.48
N GLY A 177 13.13 14.55 -1.60
CA GLY A 177 14.02 13.93 -0.60
C GLY A 177 14.87 12.76 -1.12
N ALA A 178 14.77 12.40 -2.41
CA ALA A 178 15.48 11.25 -2.98
C ALA A 178 16.96 11.57 -3.32
N SER A 179 17.59 12.46 -2.57
CA SER A 179 19.00 12.84 -2.70
C SER A 179 19.53 13.42 -1.39
N HIS A 180 20.86 13.46 -1.23
CA HIS A 180 21.49 14.10 -0.08
C HIS A 180 21.15 15.60 -0.01
N TYR A 181 21.17 16.30 -1.14
CA TYR A 181 20.78 17.71 -1.19
C TYR A 181 19.30 17.93 -0.84
N GLY A 182 18.41 17.02 -1.28
CA GLY A 182 17.00 17.09 -0.92
C GLY A 182 16.75 16.91 0.58
N VAL A 183 17.45 15.95 1.22
CA VAL A 183 17.42 15.76 2.68
C VAL A 183 18.05 16.97 3.41
N ALA A 184 19.15 17.52 2.85
CA ALA A 184 19.78 18.73 3.41
C ALA A 184 18.83 19.93 3.42
N ARG A 185 18.00 20.12 2.38
CA ARG A 185 16.99 21.20 2.34
C ARG A 185 15.97 21.09 3.46
N ASP A 186 15.45 19.89 3.70
CA ASP A 186 14.51 19.68 4.80
C ASP A 186 15.16 19.89 6.15
N LEU A 187 16.36 19.34 6.36
CA LEU A 187 17.12 19.56 7.59
C LEU A 187 17.42 21.05 7.82
N TYR A 188 17.76 21.79 6.76
CA TYR A 188 17.97 23.24 6.80
C TYR A 188 16.72 23.99 7.30
N ALA A 189 15.54 23.66 6.75
CA ALA A 189 14.30 24.28 7.17
C ALA A 189 14.00 24.01 8.66
N TRP A 190 14.24 22.77 9.13
CA TRP A 190 14.11 22.41 10.53
C TRP A 190 15.09 23.18 11.42
N MET A 191 16.37 23.24 11.04
CA MET A 191 17.40 23.94 11.80
C MET A 191 17.12 25.44 11.90
N LYS A 192 16.72 26.07 10.79
CA LYS A 192 16.29 27.50 10.79
C LYS A 192 15.13 27.74 11.73
N ARG A 193 14.12 26.88 11.70
CA ARG A 193 12.96 26.97 12.62
C ARG A 193 13.35 26.86 14.09
N HIS A 194 14.41 26.08 14.41
CA HIS A 194 14.90 25.88 15.77
C HIS A 194 16.01 26.86 16.16
N GLY A 195 16.33 27.87 15.34
CA GLY A 195 17.26 28.94 15.65
C GLY A 195 18.75 28.58 15.51
N TYR A 196 19.07 27.48 14.82
CA TYR A 196 20.46 27.13 14.53
C TYR A 196 21.06 28.07 13.46
N ASP A 197 22.34 28.41 13.62
CA ASP A 197 23.11 29.07 12.56
C ASP A 197 23.58 28.00 11.58
N THR A 198 22.99 28.01 10.38
CA THR A 198 23.23 27.00 9.34
C THR A 198 23.15 27.62 7.97
N ARG A 199 23.83 27.01 7.01
CA ARG A 199 23.83 27.39 5.59
C ARG A 199 23.68 26.16 4.73
N LEU A 200 22.86 26.28 3.69
CA LEU A 200 22.73 25.29 2.65
C LEU A 200 23.74 25.57 1.54
N HIS A 201 24.51 24.56 1.16
CA HIS A 201 25.54 24.64 0.13
C HIS A 201 25.13 23.85 -1.09
N ARG A 202 25.51 24.37 -2.24
CA ARG A 202 25.37 23.64 -3.50
C ARG A 202 26.71 23.74 -4.23
N PRO A 203 27.27 22.63 -4.76
CA PRO A 203 28.55 22.67 -5.49
C PRO A 203 28.57 23.74 -6.57
N ILE A 204 29.63 24.54 -6.59
CA ILE A 204 29.76 25.66 -7.53
C ILE A 204 30.15 25.13 -8.90
N VAL A 205 29.38 25.51 -9.92
CA VAL A 205 29.64 25.10 -11.34
C VAL A 205 30.15 26.20 -12.23
N ASP A 206 30.58 27.34 -11.68
CA ASP A 206 31.08 28.51 -12.43
C ASP A 206 32.40 28.23 -13.14
N ALA A 207 33.14 27.21 -12.70
CA ALA A 207 34.38 26.76 -13.36
C ALA A 207 34.12 26.00 -14.68
N PHE A 208 32.87 25.69 -14.99
CA PHE A 208 32.52 25.03 -16.25
C PHE A 208 32.87 25.90 -17.43
N LYS A 209 33.71 25.35 -18.34
CA LYS A 209 34.10 26.01 -19.58
C LYS A 209 34.35 24.97 -20.68
N SER A 210 33.85 25.23 -21.87
CA SER A 210 34.22 24.47 -23.06
C SER A 210 35.71 24.69 -23.39
N ASP A 211 36.45 23.60 -23.67
CA ASP A 211 37.88 23.65 -24.01
C ASP A 211 38.08 23.83 -25.50
N ARG A 212 37.16 23.33 -26.33
CA ARG A 212 37.24 23.45 -27.80
C ARG A 212 35.85 23.63 -28.41
N ALA A 213 35.75 24.33 -29.50
CA ALA A 213 34.47 24.64 -30.14
C ALA A 213 33.93 23.50 -31.05
N ASP A 214 34.78 22.55 -31.43
CA ASP A 214 34.47 21.42 -32.33
C ASP A 214 34.40 20.10 -31.55
N GLY A 215 33.94 19.04 -32.19
CA GLY A 215 33.95 17.68 -31.66
C GLY A 215 32.72 17.29 -30.88
N ALA A 216 31.76 18.20 -30.67
CA ALA A 216 30.43 17.87 -30.09
C ALA A 216 29.57 17.14 -31.13
N ILE A 217 28.74 16.18 -30.64
CA ILE A 217 27.76 15.47 -31.47
C ILE A 217 26.36 16.06 -31.29
N PRO A 218 25.55 16.18 -32.38
CA PRO A 218 24.20 16.73 -32.27
C PRO A 218 23.20 15.80 -31.58
N VAL A 219 22.20 16.43 -31.01
CA VAL A 219 21.04 15.74 -30.38
C VAL A 219 19.77 16.16 -31.09
N GLU A 220 18.89 15.19 -31.36
CA GLU A 220 17.54 15.40 -31.86
C GLU A 220 16.53 14.71 -30.97
N VAL A 221 15.47 15.44 -30.58
CA VAL A 221 14.36 14.88 -29.78
C VAL A 221 13.11 14.84 -30.67
N GLU A 222 12.79 13.66 -31.17
CA GLU A 222 11.58 13.44 -32.00
C GLU A 222 10.32 13.35 -31.14
N ASN A 223 10.38 12.71 -29.97
CA ASN A 223 9.25 12.57 -29.06
C ASN A 223 9.35 13.53 -27.87
N THR A 224 8.87 14.76 -28.08
CA THR A 224 8.92 15.84 -27.09
C THR A 224 7.90 15.68 -25.95
N GLU A 225 6.88 14.82 -26.10
CA GLU A 225 5.96 14.47 -25.01
C GLU A 225 6.66 13.58 -23.99
N ALA A 226 7.33 12.53 -24.44
CA ALA A 226 8.03 11.58 -23.58
C ALA A 226 9.35 12.15 -23.02
N CYS A 227 10.01 13.02 -23.77
CA CYS A 227 11.24 13.71 -23.36
C CYS A 227 11.08 15.24 -23.52
N PRO A 228 10.50 15.96 -22.55
CA PRO A 228 10.30 17.41 -22.62
C PRO A 228 11.58 18.23 -22.56
N ARG A 229 12.66 17.71 -21.97
CA ARG A 229 13.99 18.35 -21.95
C ARG A 229 15.09 17.29 -22.00
N TYR A 230 16.06 17.51 -22.87
CA TYR A 230 17.27 16.68 -23.01
C TYR A 230 18.51 17.54 -23.13
N CYS A 231 19.45 17.34 -22.19
CA CYS A 231 20.74 18.01 -22.21
C CYS A 231 21.83 16.98 -22.49
N GLY A 232 22.76 17.34 -23.37
CA GLY A 232 23.90 16.50 -23.78
C GLY A 232 25.20 17.27 -23.82
N LEU A 233 26.30 16.56 -23.54
CA LEU A 233 27.65 17.11 -23.59
C LEU A 233 28.65 16.05 -24.05
N THR A 234 29.57 16.43 -24.93
CA THR A 234 30.67 15.56 -25.39
C THR A 234 31.95 15.89 -24.65
N ILE A 235 32.64 14.88 -24.12
CA ILE A 235 33.99 15.01 -23.54
C ILE A 235 34.92 14.01 -24.24
N ARG A 236 36.06 14.45 -24.77
CA ARG A 236 37.01 13.59 -25.47
C ARG A 236 38.33 13.50 -24.74
N GLY A 237 39.02 12.36 -24.89
CA GLY A 237 40.33 12.12 -24.28
C GLY A 237 40.27 11.82 -22.80
N VAL A 238 39.17 11.24 -22.30
CA VAL A 238 39.05 10.78 -20.90
C VAL A 238 39.86 9.51 -20.69
N LYS A 239 40.33 9.32 -19.47
CA LYS A 239 40.98 8.11 -19.02
C LYS A 239 40.08 7.42 -17.97
N VAL A 240 39.48 6.30 -18.38
CA VAL A 240 38.71 5.47 -17.45
C VAL A 240 39.68 4.74 -16.52
N GLN A 241 39.45 4.86 -15.23
CA GLN A 241 40.26 4.25 -14.18
C GLN A 241 39.44 4.12 -12.89
N GLU A 242 40.02 3.50 -11.87
CA GLU A 242 39.42 3.40 -10.56
C GLU A 242 39.15 4.78 -9.94
N SER A 243 38.02 4.93 -9.29
CA SER A 243 37.62 6.17 -8.60
C SER A 243 38.53 6.46 -7.39
N PRO A 244 38.73 7.75 -7.06
CA PRO A 244 39.46 8.13 -5.86
C PRO A 244 38.76 7.65 -4.58
N LYS A 245 39.53 7.49 -3.51
CA LYS A 245 39.04 6.92 -2.23
C LYS A 245 37.79 7.62 -1.70
N TRP A 246 37.76 8.97 -1.70
CA TRP A 246 36.63 9.72 -1.17
C TRP A 246 35.32 9.41 -1.92
N LEU A 247 35.35 9.24 -3.25
CA LEU A 247 34.19 8.94 -4.07
C LEU A 247 33.71 7.49 -3.82
N LYS A 248 34.65 6.55 -3.71
CA LYS A 248 34.36 5.17 -3.36
C LYS A 248 33.74 5.05 -1.97
N ASP A 249 34.30 5.72 -0.97
CA ASP A 249 33.81 5.69 0.41
C ASP A 249 32.38 6.19 0.51
N TYR A 250 32.01 7.31 -0.14
CA TYR A 250 30.64 7.82 -0.18
C TYR A 250 29.67 6.82 -0.81
N LEU A 251 30.04 6.24 -1.98
CA LEU A 251 29.18 5.27 -2.65
C LEU A 251 29.01 3.98 -1.84
N LEU A 252 30.10 3.46 -1.27
CA LEU A 252 30.06 2.26 -0.42
C LEU A 252 29.21 2.47 0.83
N THR A 253 29.31 3.63 1.49
CA THR A 253 28.50 3.95 2.68
C THR A 253 27.00 3.86 2.38
N VAL A 254 26.55 4.24 1.20
CA VAL A 254 25.13 4.19 0.80
C VAL A 254 24.74 2.89 0.09
N GLY A 255 25.66 1.90 0.05
CA GLY A 255 25.40 0.57 -0.52
C GLY A 255 25.57 0.48 -2.04
N GLN A 256 26.18 1.49 -2.69
CA GLN A 256 26.50 1.46 -4.12
C GLN A 256 27.91 0.90 -4.36
N ARG A 257 28.00 -0.08 -5.28
CA ARG A 257 29.28 -0.65 -5.66
C ARG A 257 30.01 0.28 -6.65
N PRO A 258 31.23 0.76 -6.34
CA PRO A 258 32.04 1.50 -7.28
C PRO A 258 32.40 0.67 -8.51
N ILE A 259 32.43 1.30 -9.69
CA ILE A 259 32.69 0.67 -10.99
C ILE A 259 33.95 1.30 -11.63
N ASN A 260 33.87 2.57 -11.99
CA ASN A 260 34.97 3.37 -12.51
C ASN A 260 34.65 4.86 -12.35
N ASN A 261 35.68 5.73 -12.53
CA ASN A 261 35.55 7.16 -12.27
C ASN A 261 34.45 7.86 -13.09
N ILE A 262 34.06 7.38 -14.27
CA ILE A 262 32.99 8.00 -15.10
C ILE A 262 31.63 7.61 -14.55
N VAL A 263 31.37 6.30 -14.36
CA VAL A 263 30.09 5.79 -13.89
C VAL A 263 29.83 6.21 -12.43
N ASP A 264 30.87 6.21 -11.62
CA ASP A 264 30.76 6.58 -10.21
C ASP A 264 30.43 8.08 -10.01
N ILE A 265 30.93 8.96 -10.91
CA ILE A 265 30.52 10.37 -10.94
C ILE A 265 29.02 10.49 -11.25
N THR A 266 28.50 9.73 -12.24
CA THR A 266 27.06 9.77 -12.54
C THR A 266 26.20 9.28 -11.37
N ASN A 267 26.65 8.25 -10.63
CA ASN A 267 26.01 7.76 -9.43
C ASN A 267 26.13 8.77 -8.26
N TYR A 268 27.27 9.43 -8.12
CA TYR A 268 27.46 10.49 -7.12
C TYR A 268 26.47 11.65 -7.34
N ILE A 269 26.24 12.08 -8.59
CA ILE A 269 25.27 13.13 -8.89
C ILE A 269 23.84 12.64 -8.66
N LEU A 270 23.52 11.42 -9.09
CA LEU A 270 22.22 10.81 -8.86
C LEU A 270 21.83 10.83 -7.36
N LEU A 271 22.72 10.37 -6.49
CA LEU A 271 22.49 10.28 -5.05
C LEU A 271 22.70 11.61 -4.33
N GLY A 272 23.59 12.46 -4.86
CA GLY A 272 23.89 13.76 -4.30
C GLY A 272 22.82 14.81 -4.56
N THR A 273 22.33 14.92 -5.78
CA THR A 273 21.41 15.99 -6.23
C THR A 273 20.06 15.50 -6.73
N GLY A 274 19.90 14.18 -6.94
CA GLY A 274 18.63 13.57 -7.39
C GLY A 274 18.46 13.53 -8.92
N GLN A 275 19.45 13.92 -9.70
CA GLN A 275 19.42 13.89 -11.16
C GLN A 275 20.02 12.58 -11.69
N PRO A 276 19.22 11.66 -12.25
CA PRO A 276 19.79 10.51 -12.95
C PRO A 276 20.53 10.97 -14.22
N MET A 277 21.74 10.45 -14.41
CA MET A 277 22.55 10.71 -15.57
C MET A 277 22.98 9.42 -16.25
N HIS A 278 23.33 9.50 -17.54
CA HIS A 278 23.89 8.38 -18.26
C HIS A 278 25.13 8.83 -19.06
N SER A 279 26.09 7.93 -19.20
CA SER A 279 27.31 8.14 -20.01
C SER A 279 27.39 7.07 -21.07
N PHE A 280 27.47 7.48 -22.32
CA PHE A 280 27.67 6.62 -23.48
C PHE A 280 29.13 6.63 -23.93
N ASP A 281 29.68 5.49 -24.33
CA ASP A 281 30.92 5.42 -25.07
C ASP A 281 30.69 6.02 -26.47
N LEU A 282 31.37 7.13 -26.78
CA LEU A 282 31.16 7.85 -28.03
C LEU A 282 31.47 6.99 -29.25
N SER A 283 32.39 6.02 -29.14
CA SER A 283 32.72 5.10 -30.23
C SER A 283 31.55 4.18 -30.62
N LYS A 284 30.56 4.03 -29.73
CA LYS A 284 29.34 3.24 -29.95
C LYS A 284 28.16 4.07 -30.48
N VAL A 285 28.32 5.42 -30.52
CA VAL A 285 27.30 6.33 -31.07
C VAL A 285 27.46 6.40 -32.58
N LYS A 286 26.96 5.41 -33.30
CA LYS A 286 27.03 5.31 -34.74
C LYS A 286 26.38 6.52 -35.40
N GLY A 287 27.07 7.08 -36.41
CA GLY A 287 26.66 8.26 -37.17
C GLY A 287 26.79 9.57 -36.40
N ASP A 288 27.57 9.59 -35.31
CA ASP A 288 27.88 10.78 -34.49
C ASP A 288 26.66 11.64 -34.17
N LYS A 289 25.56 10.99 -33.78
CA LYS A 289 24.28 11.66 -33.48
C LYS A 289 23.48 10.87 -32.42
N VAL A 290 22.86 11.60 -31.50
CA VAL A 290 21.87 11.04 -30.54
C VAL A 290 20.46 11.42 -30.96
N VAL A 291 19.55 10.45 -31.04
CA VAL A 291 18.15 10.64 -31.41
C VAL A 291 17.24 10.05 -30.31
N VAL A 292 16.42 10.88 -29.68
CA VAL A 292 15.50 10.51 -28.64
C VAL A 292 14.11 10.28 -29.25
N LYS A 293 13.70 9.03 -29.38
CA LYS A 293 12.47 8.63 -30.08
C LYS A 293 11.86 7.33 -29.57
N THR A 294 10.66 7.01 -30.02
CA THR A 294 10.10 5.66 -29.95
C THR A 294 10.50 4.85 -31.18
N VAL A 295 10.53 3.53 -31.06
CA VAL A 295 10.90 2.61 -32.14
C VAL A 295 9.71 1.77 -32.58
N ALA A 296 9.85 1.06 -33.69
CA ALA A 296 8.80 0.19 -34.21
C ALA A 296 8.47 -0.93 -33.19
N PRO A 297 7.18 -1.26 -32.98
CA PRO A 297 6.78 -2.37 -32.12
C PRO A 297 7.41 -3.68 -32.59
N GLY A 298 7.90 -4.48 -31.63
CA GLY A 298 8.58 -5.76 -31.92
C GLY A 298 10.10 -5.64 -32.06
N THR A 299 10.67 -4.43 -32.05
CA THR A 299 12.12 -4.23 -32.02
C THR A 299 12.76 -4.93 -30.83
N LYS A 300 13.82 -5.70 -31.07
CA LYS A 300 14.59 -6.41 -30.04
C LYS A 300 15.68 -5.50 -29.50
N PHE A 301 15.88 -5.54 -28.18
CA PHE A 301 16.86 -4.73 -27.48
C PHE A 301 17.41 -5.51 -26.28
N THR A 302 18.75 -5.60 -26.17
CA THR A 302 19.41 -6.27 -25.05
C THR A 302 19.87 -5.22 -24.02
N THR A 303 19.38 -5.34 -22.80
CA THR A 303 19.72 -4.45 -21.68
C THR A 303 21.00 -4.87 -20.98
N LEU A 304 21.56 -4.01 -20.10
CA LEU A 304 22.81 -4.23 -19.34
C LEU A 304 22.84 -5.53 -18.53
N ASP A 305 21.66 -6.06 -18.14
CA ASP A 305 21.51 -7.36 -17.46
C ASP A 305 21.60 -8.57 -18.41
N GLY A 306 21.87 -8.34 -19.70
CA GLY A 306 21.98 -9.39 -20.73
C GLY A 306 20.64 -9.95 -21.20
N VAL A 307 19.50 -9.38 -20.77
CA VAL A 307 18.15 -9.85 -21.13
C VAL A 307 17.68 -9.18 -22.41
N GLU A 308 17.27 -10.00 -23.41
CA GLU A 308 16.61 -9.49 -24.62
C GLU A 308 15.16 -9.12 -24.33
N ARG A 309 14.80 -7.89 -24.62
CA ARG A 309 13.46 -7.32 -24.43
C ARG A 309 12.81 -6.96 -25.75
N THR A 310 11.48 -7.08 -25.82
CA THR A 310 10.70 -6.67 -26.99
C THR A 310 10.09 -5.30 -26.74
N LEU A 311 10.48 -4.31 -27.53
CA LEU A 311 10.03 -2.93 -27.42
C LEU A 311 8.66 -2.73 -28.06
N THR A 312 7.98 -1.66 -27.65
CA THR A 312 6.71 -1.18 -28.22
C THR A 312 6.86 0.27 -28.69
N ASP A 313 5.86 0.79 -29.36
CA ASP A 313 5.74 2.21 -29.74
C ASP A 313 5.55 3.17 -28.53
N ARG A 314 5.45 2.63 -27.32
CA ARG A 314 5.32 3.39 -26.05
C ARG A 314 6.59 3.39 -25.21
N ASP A 315 7.67 2.82 -25.72
CA ASP A 315 8.97 2.86 -25.04
C ASP A 315 9.82 3.97 -25.66
N LEU A 316 10.21 4.91 -24.80
CA LEU A 316 11.14 5.95 -25.20
C LEU A 316 12.55 5.38 -25.24
N MET A 317 13.22 5.56 -26.37
CA MET A 317 14.58 5.06 -26.56
C MET A 317 15.53 6.22 -26.85
N ILE A 318 16.71 6.12 -26.27
CA ILE A 318 17.86 6.92 -26.70
C ILE A 318 18.56 6.09 -27.77
N CYS A 319 18.63 6.61 -28.99
CA CYS A 319 19.18 5.93 -30.16
C CYS A 319 20.40 6.64 -30.69
N ASN A 320 21.28 5.93 -31.39
CA ASN A 320 22.20 6.53 -32.36
C ASN A 320 21.50 6.67 -33.73
N ALA A 321 22.21 6.93 -34.80
CA ALA A 321 21.61 7.06 -36.11
C ALA A 321 21.01 5.76 -36.67
N GLU A 322 21.41 4.59 -36.15
CA GLU A 322 21.04 3.26 -36.68
C GLU A 322 20.18 2.44 -35.75
N GLU A 323 20.47 2.46 -34.43
CA GLU A 323 19.88 1.52 -33.45
C GLU A 323 19.64 2.13 -32.06
N PRO A 324 18.76 1.52 -31.23
CA PRO A 324 18.55 1.95 -29.87
C PRO A 324 19.74 1.60 -28.97
N MET A 325 20.07 2.50 -28.03
CA MET A 325 21.20 2.38 -27.10
C MET A 325 20.77 2.29 -25.63
N CYS A 326 19.64 2.89 -25.27
CA CYS A 326 19.15 2.93 -23.89
C CYS A 326 17.63 3.08 -23.86
N ILE A 327 16.97 2.45 -22.89
CA ILE A 327 15.57 2.73 -22.56
C ILE A 327 15.55 4.00 -21.71
N GLY A 328 15.06 5.11 -22.28
CA GLY A 328 15.12 6.44 -21.66
C GLY A 328 14.58 6.49 -20.24
N GLY A 329 15.45 6.86 -19.30
CA GLY A 329 15.12 6.96 -17.87
C GLY A 329 14.87 5.62 -17.13
N VAL A 330 15.10 4.46 -17.78
CA VAL A 330 14.86 3.15 -17.18
C VAL A 330 16.15 2.34 -17.07
N PHE A 331 16.77 1.96 -18.22
CA PHE A 331 17.93 1.08 -18.17
C PHE A 331 18.78 1.13 -19.45
N GLY A 332 20.11 1.11 -19.29
CA GLY A 332 21.07 1.14 -20.40
C GLY A 332 21.09 -0.13 -21.24
N GLY A 333 21.61 -0.02 -22.46
CA GLY A 333 21.90 -1.16 -23.33
C GLY A 333 23.27 -1.76 -23.08
N LEU A 334 23.40 -3.06 -23.40
CA LEU A 334 24.61 -3.84 -23.14
C LEU A 334 25.85 -3.28 -23.86
N ASP A 335 25.66 -2.80 -25.11
CA ASP A 335 26.79 -2.47 -26.02
C ASP A 335 27.18 -0.97 -26.01
N SER A 336 26.43 -0.11 -25.34
CA SER A 336 26.58 1.36 -25.39
C SER A 336 27.27 1.97 -24.18
N GLY A 337 27.53 1.19 -23.14
CA GLY A 337 28.10 1.65 -21.88
C GLY A 337 29.59 1.94 -21.93
N VAL A 338 30.07 2.67 -20.94
CA VAL A 338 31.52 2.99 -20.75
C VAL A 338 32.26 1.73 -20.29
N THR A 339 33.42 1.49 -20.90
CA THR A 339 34.36 0.39 -20.58
C THR A 339 35.74 0.95 -20.24
N ASP A 340 36.66 0.12 -19.76
CA ASP A 340 38.04 0.53 -19.48
C ASP A 340 38.80 1.03 -20.72
N ALA A 341 38.37 0.68 -21.94
CA ALA A 341 38.93 1.11 -23.21
C ALA A 341 38.33 2.42 -23.75
N THR A 342 37.30 2.96 -23.09
CA THR A 342 36.63 4.20 -23.54
C THR A 342 37.50 5.40 -23.36
N THR A 343 37.63 6.19 -24.43
CA THR A 343 38.42 7.45 -24.44
C THR A 343 37.57 8.71 -24.65
N ASP A 344 36.39 8.55 -25.17
CA ASP A 344 35.45 9.64 -25.44
C ASP A 344 34.07 9.31 -24.95
N VAL A 345 33.41 10.23 -24.28
CA VAL A 345 32.08 10.00 -23.68
C VAL A 345 31.08 11.06 -24.11
N PHE A 346 29.82 10.63 -24.24
CA PHE A 346 28.69 11.52 -24.34
C PHE A 346 27.86 11.41 -23.05
N LEU A 347 27.71 12.57 -22.39
CA LEU A 347 26.92 12.66 -21.13
C LEU A 347 25.50 13.07 -21.42
N GLU A 348 24.55 12.39 -20.78
CA GLU A 348 23.12 12.67 -20.78
C GLU A 348 22.67 13.20 -19.40
N SER A 349 21.92 14.30 -19.41
CA SER A 349 21.12 14.77 -18.27
C SER A 349 19.79 15.25 -18.80
N ALA A 350 18.72 14.48 -18.55
CA ALA A 350 17.43 14.69 -19.18
C ALA A 350 16.28 14.78 -18.16
N TYR A 351 15.14 15.32 -18.61
CA TYR A 351 13.85 15.21 -17.94
C TYR A 351 12.90 14.38 -18.81
N PHE A 352 12.62 13.17 -18.38
CA PHE A 352 11.66 12.28 -19.02
C PHE A 352 10.30 12.38 -18.34
N HIS A 353 9.23 12.24 -19.13
CA HIS A 353 7.86 12.30 -18.60
C HIS A 353 7.58 11.12 -17.67
N PRO A 354 7.17 11.34 -16.39
CA PRO A 354 7.04 10.30 -15.37
C PRO A 354 6.18 9.11 -15.79
N THR A 355 5.05 9.35 -16.46
CA THR A 355 4.13 8.29 -16.90
C THR A 355 4.75 7.35 -17.95
N TRP A 356 5.57 7.89 -18.86
CA TRP A 356 6.27 7.09 -19.88
C TRP A 356 7.29 6.16 -19.22
N VAL A 357 8.13 6.70 -18.35
CA VAL A 357 9.13 5.91 -17.60
C VAL A 357 8.45 4.83 -16.77
N ARG A 358 7.42 5.18 -15.99
CA ARG A 358 6.68 4.23 -15.14
C ARG A 358 6.06 3.07 -15.92
N LYS A 359 5.47 3.34 -17.10
CA LYS A 359 4.85 2.30 -17.94
C LYS A 359 5.90 1.34 -18.48
N SER A 360 7.03 1.82 -18.97
CA SER A 360 8.13 0.98 -19.47
C SER A 360 8.80 0.19 -18.34
N ALA A 361 9.14 0.84 -17.22
CA ALA A 361 9.75 0.20 -16.06
C ALA A 361 8.89 -0.95 -15.53
N ARG A 362 7.60 -0.71 -15.30
CA ARG A 362 6.66 -1.74 -14.83
C ARG A 362 6.48 -2.90 -15.80
N ARG A 363 6.35 -2.61 -17.09
CA ARG A 363 6.18 -3.65 -18.11
C ARG A 363 7.37 -4.59 -18.20
N PHE A 364 8.57 -4.07 -18.03
CA PHE A 364 9.80 -4.87 -18.04
C PHE A 364 10.19 -5.42 -16.67
N GLY A 365 9.51 -5.03 -15.58
CA GLY A 365 9.87 -5.40 -14.21
C GLY A 365 11.20 -4.79 -13.76
N LEU A 366 11.59 -3.62 -14.30
CA LEU A 366 12.83 -2.92 -14.01
C LEU A 366 12.61 -1.82 -12.98
N ASN A 367 13.12 -2.03 -11.76
CA ASN A 367 13.16 -1.03 -10.71
C ASN A 367 14.60 -0.58 -10.50
N THR A 368 14.99 0.53 -11.14
CA THR A 368 16.32 1.13 -11.00
C THR A 368 16.25 2.44 -10.22
N ASP A 369 17.37 2.89 -9.65
CA ASP A 369 17.47 4.20 -8.98
C ASP A 369 17.08 5.37 -9.90
N ALA A 370 17.36 5.25 -11.19
CA ALA A 370 16.94 6.22 -12.20
C ALA A 370 15.43 6.18 -12.43
N SER A 371 14.85 4.99 -12.67
CA SER A 371 13.39 4.85 -12.89
C SER A 371 12.57 5.27 -11.67
N PHE A 372 13.06 4.97 -10.46
CA PHE A 372 12.45 5.40 -9.19
C PHE A 372 12.26 6.92 -9.12
N ARG A 373 13.29 7.70 -9.55
CA ARG A 373 13.24 9.16 -9.53
C ARG A 373 12.43 9.73 -10.69
N PHE A 374 12.69 9.27 -11.92
CA PHE A 374 11.99 9.76 -13.11
C PHE A 374 10.47 9.50 -13.04
N GLU A 375 10.04 8.31 -12.60
CA GLU A 375 8.61 7.97 -12.55
C GLU A 375 7.82 8.79 -11.52
N ARG A 376 8.50 9.40 -10.54
CA ARG A 376 7.91 10.29 -9.54
C ARG A 376 8.03 11.77 -9.90
N GLY A 377 8.93 12.10 -10.82
CA GLY A 377 9.21 13.45 -11.26
C GLY A 377 10.47 14.03 -10.61
N ILE A 378 11.40 14.47 -11.43
CA ILE A 378 12.60 15.20 -11.02
C ILE A 378 12.48 16.67 -11.41
N ASP A 379 13.45 17.51 -11.00
CA ASP A 379 13.48 18.91 -11.40
C ASP A 379 13.91 19.09 -12.87
N PRO A 380 13.03 19.53 -13.77
CA PRO A 380 13.40 19.78 -15.15
C PRO A 380 14.40 20.95 -15.32
N ASN A 381 14.54 21.83 -14.32
CA ASN A 381 15.43 22.99 -14.37
C ASN A 381 16.86 22.68 -13.94
N ASP A 382 17.08 21.56 -13.24
CA ASP A 382 18.41 21.17 -12.74
C ASP A 382 19.28 20.40 -13.74
N THR A 383 18.74 20.01 -14.90
CA THR A 383 19.45 19.19 -15.89
C THR A 383 20.79 19.80 -16.33
N VAL A 384 20.81 21.09 -16.65
CA VAL A 384 22.03 21.81 -17.10
C VAL A 384 23.04 21.98 -15.95
N TYR A 385 22.57 22.29 -14.75
CA TYR A 385 23.42 22.40 -13.56
C TYR A 385 24.17 21.09 -13.29
N ASN A 386 23.46 19.98 -13.25
CA ASN A 386 24.04 18.66 -12.98
C ASN A 386 24.99 18.20 -14.10
N LEU A 387 24.69 18.54 -15.36
CA LEU A 387 25.59 18.26 -16.49
C LEU A 387 26.92 19.03 -16.37
N LYS A 388 26.87 20.30 -15.93
CA LYS A 388 28.07 21.09 -15.64
C LYS A 388 28.90 20.50 -14.50
N LEU A 389 28.22 20.08 -13.42
CA LEU A 389 28.87 19.45 -12.27
C LEU A 389 29.55 18.14 -12.66
N ALA A 390 28.87 17.27 -13.43
CA ALA A 390 29.46 16.05 -13.97
C ALA A 390 30.72 16.33 -14.84
N ALA A 391 30.63 17.31 -15.73
CA ALA A 391 31.72 17.66 -16.62
C ALA A 391 32.96 18.16 -15.84
N ILE A 392 32.77 18.98 -14.81
CA ILE A 392 33.86 19.45 -13.92
C ILE A 392 34.53 18.26 -13.22
N LEU A 393 33.74 17.38 -12.61
CA LEU A 393 34.25 16.20 -11.91
C LEU A 393 34.95 15.21 -12.84
N ILE A 394 34.41 14.97 -14.04
CA ILE A 394 35.06 14.10 -15.03
C ILE A 394 36.38 14.71 -15.45
N LYS A 395 36.41 15.99 -15.74
CA LYS A 395 37.67 16.68 -16.12
C LYS A 395 38.72 16.60 -15.02
N GLU A 396 38.31 16.70 -13.75
CA GLU A 396 39.21 16.60 -12.59
C GLU A 396 39.72 15.16 -12.40
N LEU A 397 38.85 14.14 -12.50
CA LEU A 397 39.15 12.76 -12.09
C LEU A 397 39.55 11.85 -13.28
N ALA A 398 39.13 12.19 -14.49
CA ALA A 398 39.39 11.40 -15.67
C ALA A 398 40.17 12.18 -16.78
N GLY A 399 40.35 13.49 -16.62
CA GLY A 399 40.90 14.34 -17.65
C GLY A 399 39.93 14.59 -18.81
N GLY A 400 40.50 14.81 -19.98
CA GLY A 400 39.74 15.05 -21.21
C GLY A 400 39.45 16.54 -21.47
N GLU A 401 38.88 16.79 -22.65
CA GLU A 401 38.49 18.11 -23.16
C GLU A 401 37.00 18.19 -23.39
N ILE A 402 36.33 19.19 -22.83
CA ILE A 402 34.92 19.50 -23.08
C ILE A 402 34.77 20.09 -24.48
N CYS A 403 33.97 19.43 -25.34
CA CYS A 403 33.79 19.76 -26.74
C CYS A 403 32.47 20.48 -26.99
N GLY A 404 32.54 21.69 -27.52
CA GLY A 404 31.37 22.52 -27.82
C GLY A 404 30.63 23.03 -26.61
N ASP A 405 29.47 23.64 -26.82
CA ASP A 405 28.56 24.07 -25.78
C ASP A 405 27.64 22.94 -25.36
N ILE A 406 27.02 23.09 -24.18
CA ILE A 406 25.95 22.18 -23.73
C ILE A 406 24.80 22.25 -24.75
N ILE A 407 24.40 21.10 -25.26
CA ILE A 407 23.18 20.97 -26.06
C ILE A 407 22.01 20.88 -25.11
N ASP A 408 21.08 21.83 -25.17
CA ASP A 408 19.85 21.87 -24.33
C ASP A 408 18.61 21.94 -25.24
N VAL A 409 18.01 20.79 -25.52
CA VAL A 409 16.78 20.67 -26.31
C VAL A 409 15.61 20.70 -25.36
N LYS A 410 14.82 21.78 -25.42
CA LYS A 410 13.70 22.03 -24.51
C LYS A 410 12.41 22.28 -25.30
N SER A 411 11.34 21.52 -25.06
CA SER A 411 10.06 21.64 -25.75
C SER A 411 9.17 22.74 -25.18
N ARG A 412 9.37 23.12 -23.91
CA ARG A 412 8.61 24.14 -23.19
C ARG A 412 9.40 24.72 -22.02
N GLU A 413 8.97 25.87 -21.51
CA GLU A 413 9.47 26.40 -20.25
C GLU A 413 8.87 25.62 -19.06
N PHE A 414 9.61 25.55 -17.95
CA PHE A 414 9.21 24.91 -16.70
C PHE A 414 9.17 25.95 -15.57
N PRO A 415 8.12 26.80 -15.51
CA PRO A 415 7.95 27.74 -14.41
C PRO A 415 7.60 26.96 -13.13
N GLY A 416 7.96 27.52 -11.97
CA GLY A 416 7.48 27.04 -10.71
C GLY A 416 5.96 27.14 -10.59
N PHE A 417 5.39 26.53 -9.56
CA PHE A 417 3.93 26.47 -9.33
C PHE A 417 3.47 27.71 -8.53
N PRO A 418 2.63 28.59 -9.10
CA PRO A 418 2.12 29.76 -8.39
C PRO A 418 1.01 29.31 -7.40
N VAL A 419 1.11 29.73 -6.14
CA VAL A 419 0.11 29.45 -5.10
C VAL A 419 -0.21 30.72 -4.34
N GLU A 420 -1.51 31.06 -4.18
CA GLU A 420 -2.01 32.08 -3.28
C GLU A 420 -2.30 31.45 -1.91
N LEU A 421 -1.65 31.90 -0.85
CA LEU A 421 -1.82 31.38 0.51
C LEU A 421 -2.38 32.47 1.43
N LYS A 422 -3.60 32.29 1.94
CA LYS A 422 -4.24 33.16 2.93
C LYS A 422 -3.86 32.74 4.34
N PHE A 423 -3.49 33.67 5.21
CA PHE A 423 -3.13 33.38 6.61
C PHE A 423 -4.29 32.78 7.43
N ASP A 424 -5.51 33.27 7.19
CA ASP A 424 -6.70 32.69 7.83
C ASP A 424 -6.98 31.26 7.41
N TYR A 425 -6.65 30.90 6.15
CA TYR A 425 -6.76 29.52 5.68
C TYR A 425 -5.76 28.60 6.39
N VAL A 426 -4.53 29.06 6.59
CA VAL A 426 -3.51 28.33 7.37
C VAL A 426 -4.03 28.07 8.78
N THR A 427 -4.51 29.11 9.45
CA THR A 427 -5.07 29.02 10.82
C THR A 427 -6.26 28.09 10.89
N SER A 428 -7.19 28.16 9.91
CA SER A 428 -8.39 27.33 9.91
C SER A 428 -8.11 25.84 9.67
N LEU A 429 -7.12 25.53 8.82
CA LEU A 429 -6.78 24.15 8.47
C LEU A 429 -5.94 23.49 9.56
N ILE A 430 -4.98 24.20 10.16
CA ILE A 430 -4.14 23.69 11.25
C ILE A 430 -4.91 23.68 12.59
N GLY A 431 -5.88 24.58 12.76
CA GLY A 431 -6.60 24.75 14.04
C GLY A 431 -5.83 25.56 15.08
N LYS A 432 -4.67 26.11 14.72
CA LYS A 432 -3.83 26.97 15.58
C LYS A 432 -3.37 28.19 14.80
N HIS A 433 -3.39 29.35 15.43
CA HIS A 433 -2.79 30.56 14.87
C HIS A 433 -1.26 30.48 14.94
N ILE A 434 -0.61 30.59 13.79
CA ILE A 434 0.84 30.74 13.63
C ILE A 434 1.08 32.16 13.15
N ASP A 435 2.03 32.86 13.72
CA ASP A 435 2.34 34.23 13.30
C ASP A 435 2.85 34.28 11.85
N ASN A 436 2.49 35.36 11.15
CA ASN A 436 2.76 35.50 9.73
C ASN A 436 4.27 35.46 9.38
N ASP A 437 5.13 35.93 10.26
CA ASP A 437 6.59 35.95 10.02
C ASP A 437 7.16 34.53 10.15
N THR A 438 6.64 33.75 11.07
CA THR A 438 6.98 32.31 11.17
C THR A 438 6.55 31.57 9.90
N ILE A 439 5.32 31.80 9.39
CA ILE A 439 4.83 31.20 8.13
C ILE A 439 5.77 31.55 6.98
N LYS A 440 6.09 32.86 6.81
CA LYS A 440 6.98 33.34 5.75
C LYS A 440 8.40 32.73 5.87
N GLY A 441 8.96 32.72 7.09
CA GLY A 441 10.27 32.13 7.33
C GLY A 441 10.34 30.63 6.99
N ILE A 442 9.28 29.87 7.26
CA ILE A 442 9.18 28.45 6.87
C ILE A 442 9.13 28.31 5.36
N VAL A 443 8.24 29.06 4.69
CA VAL A 443 8.07 29.05 3.24
C VAL A 443 9.41 29.36 2.54
N GLU A 444 10.11 30.40 2.97
CA GLU A 444 11.41 30.80 2.40
C GLU A 444 12.50 29.76 2.69
N SER A 445 12.50 29.12 3.88
CA SER A 445 13.47 28.09 4.22
C SER A 445 13.32 26.81 3.36
N LEU A 446 12.13 26.58 2.76
CA LEU A 446 11.84 25.53 1.81
C LEU A 446 12.06 25.96 0.35
N GLU A 447 12.82 27.06 0.13
CA GLU A 447 13.12 27.63 -1.19
C GLU A 447 11.87 28.07 -2.00
N MET A 448 10.70 28.22 -1.37
CA MET A 448 9.52 28.80 -2.00
C MET A 448 9.68 30.33 -2.06
N LYS A 449 9.55 30.90 -3.24
CA LYS A 449 9.77 32.34 -3.44
C LYS A 449 8.49 33.14 -3.18
N ILE A 450 8.49 34.03 -2.20
CA ILE A 450 7.43 35.03 -2.01
C ILE A 450 7.57 36.10 -3.09
N VAL A 451 6.55 36.26 -3.96
CA VAL A 451 6.54 37.22 -5.07
C VAL A 451 5.76 38.48 -4.74
N SER A 452 4.76 38.39 -3.86
CA SER A 452 4.04 39.53 -3.27
C SER A 452 3.37 39.14 -1.97
N GLU A 453 3.14 40.12 -1.10
CA GLU A 453 2.46 39.96 0.19
C GLU A 453 1.57 41.15 0.50
N ASP A 454 0.51 40.90 1.27
CA ASP A 454 -0.31 41.91 1.93
C ASP A 454 -0.69 41.45 3.36
N ALA A 455 -1.58 42.15 4.03
CA ALA A 455 -1.97 41.81 5.40
C ALA A 455 -2.74 40.48 5.54
N GLU A 456 -3.35 39.98 4.47
CA GLU A 456 -4.25 38.80 4.47
C GLU A 456 -3.62 37.57 3.86
N LYS A 457 -2.66 37.75 2.93
CA LYS A 457 -2.12 36.65 2.11
C LYS A 457 -0.69 36.89 1.62
N ILE A 458 -0.06 35.80 1.18
CA ILE A 458 1.16 35.80 0.38
C ILE A 458 0.91 35.07 -0.95
N ASN A 459 1.54 35.55 -2.01
CA ASN A 459 1.65 34.84 -3.28
C ASN A 459 3.05 34.27 -3.40
N ILE A 460 3.13 32.95 -3.58
CA ILE A 460 4.40 32.23 -3.64
C ILE A 460 4.57 31.53 -4.97
N VAL A 461 5.80 31.26 -5.33
CA VAL A 461 6.15 30.35 -6.42
C VAL A 461 6.90 29.16 -5.81
N VAL A 462 6.29 28.00 -5.89
CA VAL A 462 6.87 26.73 -5.42
C VAL A 462 7.85 26.21 -6.48
N PRO A 463 9.06 25.75 -6.10
CA PRO A 463 10.05 25.21 -7.03
C PRO A 463 9.56 23.98 -7.78
N THR A 464 10.11 23.76 -8.99
CA THR A 464 9.69 22.66 -9.88
C THR A 464 10.04 21.26 -9.39
N TYR A 465 10.98 21.11 -8.46
CA TYR A 465 11.28 19.82 -7.82
C TYR A 465 10.21 19.38 -6.80
N ARG A 466 9.33 20.30 -6.33
CA ARG A 466 8.18 20.00 -5.48
C ARG A 466 6.95 19.68 -6.33
N VAL A 467 6.99 18.52 -6.99
CA VAL A 467 5.91 18.08 -7.90
C VAL A 467 4.57 17.85 -7.22
N ASP A 468 4.58 17.66 -5.91
CA ASP A 468 3.44 17.41 -5.03
C ASP A 468 2.78 18.69 -4.49
N VAL A 469 3.48 19.83 -4.46
CA VAL A 469 3.02 21.06 -3.82
C VAL A 469 2.50 22.05 -4.86
N GLN A 470 1.20 21.97 -5.16
CA GLN A 470 0.57 22.80 -6.20
C GLN A 470 -0.68 23.55 -5.71
N ARG A 471 -1.16 23.26 -4.50
CA ARG A 471 -2.37 23.83 -3.90
C ARG A 471 -2.05 24.49 -2.55
N PRO A 472 -2.90 25.41 -2.06
CA PRO A 472 -2.70 26.01 -0.74
C PRO A 472 -2.61 24.99 0.41
N CYS A 473 -3.39 23.91 0.38
CA CYS A 473 -3.35 22.88 1.41
C CYS A 473 -2.02 22.12 1.43
N ASP A 474 -1.38 21.92 0.28
CA ASP A 474 -0.08 21.26 0.19
C ASP A 474 1.02 22.13 0.84
N VAL A 475 0.94 23.47 0.66
CA VAL A 475 1.84 24.42 1.34
C VAL A 475 1.58 24.44 2.84
N VAL A 476 0.31 24.33 3.29
CA VAL A 476 -0.02 24.25 4.72
C VAL A 476 0.54 22.99 5.35
N GLU A 477 0.52 21.86 4.64
CA GLU A 477 1.19 20.61 5.09
C GLU A 477 2.69 20.84 5.32
N ASP A 478 3.38 21.48 4.36
CA ASP A 478 4.80 21.83 4.50
C ASP A 478 5.06 22.77 5.67
N ILE A 479 4.22 23.76 5.87
CA ILE A 479 4.32 24.68 7.03
C ILE A 479 4.18 23.87 8.32
N LEU A 480 3.19 22.99 8.41
CA LEU A 480 2.90 22.23 9.61
C LEU A 480 4.01 21.21 9.96
N ARG A 481 4.59 20.51 8.99
CA ARG A 481 5.68 19.57 9.24
C ARG A 481 6.95 20.25 9.73
N VAL A 482 7.27 21.47 9.23
CA VAL A 482 8.42 22.26 9.71
C VAL A 482 8.12 22.97 11.03
N TYR A 483 6.89 23.46 11.22
CA TYR A 483 6.43 24.03 12.50
C TYR A 483 6.45 22.97 13.60
N GLY A 484 6.14 21.71 13.27
CA GLY A 484 6.06 20.54 14.13
C GLY A 484 4.64 20.22 14.58
N TYR A 485 4.15 19.04 14.22
CA TYR A 485 2.81 18.54 14.58
C TYR A 485 2.56 18.57 16.09
N ASN A 486 3.57 18.23 16.89
CA ASN A 486 3.47 18.20 18.35
C ASN A 486 3.34 19.59 19.01
N ASN A 487 3.52 20.69 18.24
CA ASN A 487 3.35 22.06 18.70
C ASN A 487 1.89 22.55 18.53
N VAL A 488 0.99 21.70 18.02
CA VAL A 488 -0.44 21.98 17.90
C VAL A 488 -1.17 21.33 19.07
N GLU A 489 -1.72 22.15 19.96
CA GLU A 489 -2.43 21.67 21.15
C GLU A 489 -3.81 21.10 20.75
N PHE A 490 -4.18 19.98 21.34
CA PHE A 490 -5.54 19.47 21.28
C PHE A 490 -6.45 20.30 22.19
N THR A 491 -7.57 20.76 21.64
CA THR A 491 -8.61 21.43 22.46
C THR A 491 -9.46 20.37 23.16
N ASN A 492 -9.80 20.61 24.42
CA ASN A 492 -10.75 19.78 25.17
C ASN A 492 -12.21 20.02 24.75
N GLU A 493 -12.44 20.96 23.85
CA GLU A 493 -13.77 21.33 23.35
C GLU A 493 -13.94 20.89 21.90
N VAL A 494 -14.95 20.07 21.64
CA VAL A 494 -15.39 19.75 20.28
C VAL A 494 -16.53 20.68 19.91
N LYS A 495 -16.30 21.61 19.01
CA LYS A 495 -17.36 22.44 18.38
C LYS A 495 -17.95 21.65 17.23
N GLY A 496 -19.06 20.98 17.47
CA GLY A 496 -19.83 20.30 16.43
C GLY A 496 -21.04 21.15 16.04
N THR A 497 -21.27 21.32 14.74
CA THR A 497 -22.58 21.76 14.24
C THR A 497 -23.46 20.52 14.19
N LEU A 498 -24.52 20.48 14.99
CA LEU A 498 -25.54 19.43 14.85
C LEU A 498 -26.24 19.64 13.51
N SER A 499 -25.87 18.85 12.51
CA SER A 499 -26.53 18.85 11.22
C SER A 499 -27.91 18.20 11.31
N ASN A 500 -28.83 18.55 10.43
CA ASN A 500 -30.08 17.83 10.25
C ASN A 500 -29.78 16.40 9.80
N LYS A 501 -30.61 15.42 10.26
CA LYS A 501 -30.51 14.02 9.81
C LYS A 501 -30.68 13.96 8.28
N SER A 502 -29.79 13.19 7.65
CA SER A 502 -29.84 12.88 6.22
C SER A 502 -30.52 11.55 5.97
N ASP A 503 -30.76 11.21 4.70
CA ASP A 503 -31.24 9.88 4.31
C ASP A 503 -30.21 8.76 4.67
N VAL A 504 -28.93 9.11 4.80
CA VAL A 504 -27.88 8.17 5.25
C VAL A 504 -28.07 7.88 6.73
N ASP A 505 -28.18 8.91 7.57
CA ASP A 505 -28.42 8.73 9.01
C ASP A 505 -29.67 7.91 9.28
N PHE A 506 -30.74 8.11 8.51
CA PHE A 506 -31.97 7.32 8.65
C PHE A 506 -31.70 5.84 8.33
N ARG A 507 -30.90 5.51 7.31
CA ARG A 507 -30.58 4.12 6.96
C ARG A 507 -29.72 3.46 8.02
N ASP A 508 -28.75 4.19 8.55
CA ASP A 508 -27.86 3.72 9.61
C ASP A 508 -28.65 3.50 10.91
N ASP A 509 -29.52 4.45 11.33
CA ASP A 509 -30.42 4.28 12.46
C ASP A 509 -31.30 3.00 12.32
N MET A 510 -31.80 2.72 11.11
CA MET A 510 -32.62 1.54 10.84
C MET A 510 -31.78 0.25 10.85
N GLN A 511 -30.55 0.29 10.34
CA GLN A 511 -29.60 -0.83 10.38
C GLN A 511 -29.27 -1.18 11.83
N ASP A 512 -28.90 -0.21 12.65
CA ASP A 512 -28.60 -0.39 14.07
C ASP A 512 -29.81 -0.98 14.81
N LEU A 513 -31.01 -0.44 14.57
CA LEU A 513 -32.24 -0.92 15.17
C LEU A 513 -32.51 -2.42 14.89
N ILE A 514 -32.24 -2.86 13.65
CA ILE A 514 -32.45 -4.26 13.26
C ILE A 514 -31.29 -5.15 13.71
N SER A 515 -30.04 -4.63 13.68
CA SER A 515 -28.89 -5.34 14.23
C SER A 515 -29.05 -5.64 15.72
N GLU A 516 -29.48 -4.65 16.52
CA GLU A 516 -29.79 -4.83 17.94
C GLU A 516 -30.88 -5.88 18.14
N GLN A 517 -31.95 -5.84 17.34
CA GLN A 517 -33.03 -6.82 17.42
C GLN A 517 -32.56 -8.25 17.12
N LEU A 518 -31.79 -8.44 16.04
CA LEU A 518 -31.26 -9.74 15.64
C LEU A 518 -30.27 -10.28 16.68
N THR A 519 -29.35 -9.43 17.14
CA THR A 519 -28.35 -9.78 18.17
C THR A 519 -29.06 -10.20 19.48
N ALA A 520 -30.07 -9.44 19.91
CA ALA A 520 -30.86 -9.78 21.10
C ALA A 520 -31.67 -11.10 20.94
N ALA A 521 -31.97 -11.50 19.68
CA ALA A 521 -32.59 -12.78 19.36
C ALA A 521 -31.58 -13.94 19.17
N GLY A 522 -30.28 -13.69 19.46
CA GLY A 522 -29.23 -14.70 19.43
C GLY A 522 -28.62 -14.92 18.02
N TYR A 523 -28.75 -13.95 17.13
CA TYR A 523 -28.03 -13.96 15.83
C TYR A 523 -26.65 -13.32 16.00
N ASN A 524 -25.66 -13.85 15.30
CA ASN A 524 -24.33 -13.29 15.22
C ASN A 524 -24.17 -12.50 13.90
N GLU A 525 -23.68 -11.29 14.00
CA GLU A 525 -23.29 -10.54 12.81
C GLU A 525 -22.01 -11.12 12.20
N ILE A 526 -22.02 -11.26 10.88
CA ILE A 526 -20.84 -11.67 10.10
C ILE A 526 -20.54 -10.61 9.06
N MET A 527 -19.30 -10.60 8.61
CA MET A 527 -18.85 -9.73 7.53
C MET A 527 -17.98 -10.55 6.58
N ASN A 528 -18.48 -10.74 5.36
CA ASN A 528 -17.79 -11.47 4.31
C ASN A 528 -17.22 -10.52 3.26
N ASN A 529 -16.21 -11.00 2.52
CA ASN A 529 -15.64 -10.26 1.41
C ASN A 529 -16.69 -10.03 0.31
N SER A 530 -16.69 -8.83 -0.28
CA SER A 530 -17.49 -8.54 -1.48
C SER A 530 -16.93 -9.20 -2.74
N LEU A 531 -15.65 -9.59 -2.73
CA LEU A 531 -15.03 -10.38 -3.79
C LEU A 531 -15.26 -11.86 -3.55
N THR A 532 -15.53 -12.58 -4.64
CA THR A 532 -15.85 -14.02 -4.62
C THR A 532 -15.39 -14.69 -5.92
N SER A 533 -15.63 -16.00 -6.05
CA SER A 533 -15.29 -16.77 -7.24
C SER A 533 -16.41 -16.73 -8.28
N SER A 534 -16.06 -16.49 -9.54
CA SER A 534 -16.99 -16.63 -10.67
C SER A 534 -17.54 -18.06 -10.81
N SER A 535 -16.78 -19.07 -10.36
CA SER A 535 -17.21 -20.48 -10.42
C SER A 535 -18.50 -20.77 -9.62
N TYR A 536 -18.80 -19.96 -8.61
CA TYR A 536 -20.05 -20.09 -7.85
C TYR A 536 -21.30 -19.75 -8.67
N TYR A 537 -21.15 -19.01 -9.77
CA TYR A 537 -22.23 -18.53 -10.63
C TYR A 537 -22.36 -19.33 -11.92
N GLU A 538 -21.46 -20.31 -12.15
CA GLU A 538 -21.52 -21.17 -13.33
C GLU A 538 -22.81 -21.99 -13.39
N GLY A 539 -23.55 -21.86 -14.49
CA GLY A 539 -24.77 -22.59 -14.75
C GLY A 539 -26.00 -22.09 -13.98
N LEU A 540 -25.89 -21.01 -13.21
CA LEU A 540 -27.03 -20.42 -12.49
C LEU A 540 -27.91 -19.57 -13.41
N GLU A 541 -29.24 -19.77 -13.29
CA GLU A 541 -30.26 -18.95 -13.98
C GLU A 541 -30.60 -17.69 -13.16
N SER A 542 -30.72 -17.79 -11.82
CA SER A 542 -31.09 -16.69 -10.95
C SER A 542 -30.00 -15.62 -10.84
N TYR A 543 -28.73 -16.02 -10.90
CA TYR A 543 -27.56 -15.16 -10.82
C TYR A 543 -26.54 -15.56 -11.91
N PRO A 544 -26.82 -15.27 -13.21
CA PRO A 544 -25.95 -15.67 -14.28
C PRO A 544 -24.54 -15.09 -14.19
N GLU A 545 -23.51 -15.89 -14.50
CA GLU A 545 -22.11 -15.46 -14.49
C GLU A 545 -21.85 -14.21 -15.36
N LYS A 546 -22.52 -14.10 -16.51
CA LYS A 546 -22.44 -12.93 -17.41
C LYS A 546 -22.83 -11.60 -16.75
N ASN A 547 -23.55 -11.65 -15.61
CA ASN A 547 -23.95 -10.47 -14.84
C ASN A 547 -22.97 -10.19 -13.66
N CYS A 548 -21.86 -10.93 -13.54
CA CYS A 548 -20.82 -10.63 -12.57
C CYS A 548 -20.01 -9.39 -12.99
N VAL A 549 -19.61 -8.61 -12.03
CA VAL A 549 -18.60 -7.54 -12.18
C VAL A 549 -17.22 -8.18 -12.06
N HIS A 550 -16.53 -8.36 -13.18
CA HIS A 550 -15.20 -8.97 -13.23
C HIS A 550 -14.09 -7.96 -12.90
N LEU A 551 -13.09 -8.41 -12.13
CA LEU A 551 -11.90 -7.62 -11.83
C LEU A 551 -10.88 -7.74 -12.97
N MET A 552 -10.28 -6.63 -13.39
CA MET A 552 -9.22 -6.60 -14.40
C MET A 552 -7.93 -7.29 -13.94
N ASN A 553 -7.59 -7.16 -12.65
CA ASN A 553 -6.36 -7.68 -12.05
C ASN A 553 -6.69 -8.41 -10.74
N ALA A 554 -7.40 -9.53 -10.83
CA ALA A 554 -7.74 -10.34 -9.67
C ALA A 554 -6.47 -10.89 -8.99
N LEU A 555 -6.44 -10.86 -7.65
CA LEU A 555 -5.33 -11.40 -6.85
C LEU A 555 -5.26 -12.93 -6.94
N SER A 556 -6.41 -13.59 -7.08
CA SER A 556 -6.53 -15.05 -7.26
C SER A 556 -7.77 -15.39 -8.07
N GLY A 557 -7.87 -16.63 -8.56
CA GLY A 557 -9.09 -17.15 -9.22
C GLY A 557 -10.31 -17.21 -8.30
N ASP A 558 -10.10 -17.30 -6.99
CA ASP A 558 -11.16 -17.37 -5.99
C ASP A 558 -11.76 -16.00 -5.62
N LEU A 559 -11.11 -14.90 -6.05
CA LEU A 559 -11.51 -13.52 -5.77
C LEU A 559 -11.52 -12.69 -7.06
N ASN A 560 -12.15 -13.20 -8.11
CA ASN A 560 -12.08 -12.62 -9.45
C ASN A 560 -13.33 -11.83 -9.88
N VAL A 561 -14.43 -11.91 -9.10
CA VAL A 561 -15.67 -11.16 -9.33
C VAL A 561 -16.24 -10.56 -8.07
N MET A 562 -17.11 -9.56 -8.22
CA MET A 562 -17.91 -9.03 -7.10
C MET A 562 -19.20 -9.85 -6.96
N ARG A 563 -19.63 -10.09 -5.70
CA ARG A 563 -20.79 -10.93 -5.37
C ARG A 563 -22.10 -10.36 -5.88
N GLN A 564 -22.94 -11.20 -6.54
CA GLN A 564 -24.32 -10.86 -6.90
C GLN A 564 -25.31 -11.18 -5.77
N THR A 565 -24.95 -12.10 -4.88
CA THR A 565 -25.75 -12.52 -3.71
C THR A 565 -24.85 -12.71 -2.51
N MET A 566 -25.39 -12.54 -1.32
CA MET A 566 -24.68 -12.78 -0.05
C MET A 566 -24.64 -14.27 0.32
N LEU A 567 -25.42 -15.13 -0.35
CA LEU A 567 -25.59 -16.56 -0.01
C LEU A 567 -24.26 -17.28 0.15
N PHE A 568 -23.37 -17.16 -0.83
CA PHE A 568 -22.15 -17.96 -0.90
C PHE A 568 -21.14 -17.62 0.21
N GLY A 569 -20.91 -16.33 0.48
CA GLY A 569 -20.04 -15.91 1.60
C GLY A 569 -20.57 -16.38 2.96
N GLY A 570 -21.91 -16.39 3.13
CA GLY A 570 -22.53 -16.97 4.31
C GLY A 570 -22.34 -18.48 4.41
N LEU A 571 -22.45 -19.23 3.30
CA LEU A 571 -22.18 -20.68 3.27
C LEU A 571 -20.72 -20.99 3.64
N GLU A 572 -19.76 -20.21 3.15
CA GLU A 572 -18.34 -20.34 3.56
C GLU A 572 -18.16 -20.11 5.07
N SER A 573 -18.85 -19.11 5.61
CA SER A 573 -18.83 -18.81 7.05
C SER A 573 -19.48 -19.94 7.87
N LEU A 574 -20.60 -20.50 7.40
CA LEU A 574 -21.24 -21.67 8.03
C LEU A 574 -20.29 -22.88 8.01
N ALA A 575 -19.73 -23.24 6.86
CA ALA A 575 -18.79 -24.35 6.73
C ALA A 575 -17.59 -24.21 7.69
N ARG A 576 -17.01 -23.01 7.76
CA ARG A 576 -15.90 -22.72 8.70
C ARG A 576 -16.27 -22.97 10.16
N ASN A 577 -17.48 -22.59 10.57
CA ASN A 577 -17.95 -22.77 11.94
C ASN A 577 -18.32 -24.24 12.23
N ILE A 578 -19.04 -24.90 11.31
CA ILE A 578 -19.40 -26.32 11.43
C ILE A 578 -18.14 -27.20 11.56
N ASN A 579 -17.11 -26.94 10.76
CA ASN A 579 -15.82 -27.63 10.83
C ASN A 579 -15.11 -27.41 12.18
N ARG A 580 -15.44 -26.33 12.91
CA ARG A 580 -14.98 -26.05 14.28
C ARG A 580 -15.94 -26.57 15.36
N LYS A 581 -16.90 -27.41 14.99
CA LYS A 581 -17.92 -28.02 15.87
C LYS A 581 -18.97 -27.04 16.40
N ASN A 582 -19.13 -25.87 15.79
CA ASN A 582 -20.23 -24.94 16.03
C ASN A 582 -21.30 -25.20 14.96
N ALA A 583 -22.26 -26.10 15.24
CA ALA A 583 -23.23 -26.55 14.23
C ALA A 583 -24.58 -25.80 14.30
N ASN A 584 -24.91 -25.16 15.44
CA ASN A 584 -26.18 -24.46 15.69
C ASN A 584 -25.98 -22.97 15.48
N LEU A 585 -26.27 -22.48 14.26
CA LEU A 585 -25.89 -21.15 13.85
C LEU A 585 -27.09 -20.31 13.40
N LYS A 586 -27.11 -19.06 13.86
CA LYS A 586 -28.00 -17.99 13.40
C LYS A 586 -27.11 -16.80 13.08
N MET A 587 -27.02 -16.42 11.80
CA MET A 587 -26.13 -15.38 11.33
C MET A 587 -26.88 -14.33 10.52
N TYR A 588 -26.38 -13.09 10.52
CA TYR A 588 -26.85 -12.03 9.64
C TYR A 588 -25.67 -11.16 9.15
N GLU A 589 -25.86 -10.50 8.02
CA GLU A 589 -24.90 -9.57 7.45
C GLU A 589 -25.61 -8.45 6.72
N PHE A 590 -25.17 -7.20 6.95
CA PHE A 590 -25.44 -6.07 6.08
C PHE A 590 -24.24 -5.87 5.16
N GLY A 591 -24.46 -5.87 3.83
CA GLY A 591 -23.37 -5.73 2.88
C GLY A 591 -23.89 -5.44 1.47
N ASP A 592 -22.99 -5.05 0.58
CA ASP A 592 -23.36 -4.70 -0.77
C ASP A 592 -23.30 -5.89 -1.72
N VAL A 593 -24.22 -5.90 -2.69
CA VAL A 593 -24.26 -6.83 -3.81
C VAL A 593 -24.23 -6.05 -5.12
N TYR A 594 -23.61 -6.65 -6.13
CA TYR A 594 -23.22 -5.99 -7.37
C TYR A 594 -23.76 -6.74 -8.58
N ARG A 595 -24.07 -6.01 -9.65
CA ARG A 595 -24.52 -6.61 -10.90
C ARG A 595 -24.02 -5.78 -12.08
N TYR A 596 -23.58 -6.48 -13.11
CA TYR A 596 -23.31 -5.94 -14.44
C TYR A 596 -24.48 -6.24 -15.39
N ASP A 597 -24.88 -5.25 -16.19
CA ASP A 597 -25.92 -5.40 -17.20
C ASP A 597 -25.42 -4.87 -18.54
N ALA A 598 -25.04 -5.79 -19.43
CA ALA A 598 -24.51 -5.46 -20.73
C ALA A 598 -25.49 -4.68 -21.65
N GLU A 599 -26.80 -4.77 -21.39
CA GLU A 599 -27.80 -4.06 -22.20
C GLU A 599 -27.81 -2.53 -21.92
N THR A 600 -27.31 -2.14 -20.76
CA THR A 600 -27.19 -0.73 -20.35
C THR A 600 -25.80 -0.17 -20.56
N ASP A 601 -24.88 -0.96 -21.16
CA ASP A 601 -23.51 -0.51 -21.43
C ASP A 601 -23.52 0.65 -22.44
N ASN A 602 -23.03 1.79 -22.01
CA ASN A 602 -23.04 3.03 -22.76
C ASN A 602 -21.68 3.72 -22.63
N THR A 603 -21.03 3.97 -23.75
CA THR A 603 -19.71 4.61 -23.80
C THR A 603 -19.71 6.05 -23.26
N GLU A 604 -20.87 6.71 -23.21
CA GLU A 604 -20.98 8.07 -22.65
C GLU A 604 -21.05 8.10 -21.13
N VAL A 605 -21.56 7.02 -20.50
CA VAL A 605 -21.70 6.89 -19.04
C VAL A 605 -21.07 5.58 -18.59
N ALA A 606 -19.80 5.63 -18.26
CA ALA A 606 -18.98 4.44 -17.94
C ALA A 606 -19.54 3.53 -16.80
N LEU A 607 -20.32 4.09 -15.87
CA LEU A 607 -20.91 3.34 -14.76
C LEU A 607 -22.36 2.86 -15.03
N ALA A 608 -22.95 3.18 -16.18
CA ALA A 608 -24.33 2.81 -16.48
C ALA A 608 -24.63 1.30 -16.38
N PRO A 609 -23.72 0.38 -16.80
CA PRO A 609 -23.98 -1.05 -16.73
C PRO A 609 -23.84 -1.64 -15.32
N TYR A 610 -23.34 -0.88 -14.34
CA TYR A 610 -23.07 -1.38 -13.00
C TYR A 610 -24.16 -0.95 -12.02
N THR A 611 -24.66 -1.90 -11.23
CA THR A 611 -25.57 -1.61 -10.13
C THR A 611 -25.00 -2.14 -8.83
N GLU A 612 -25.16 -1.34 -7.76
CA GLU A 612 -24.76 -1.66 -6.39
C GLU A 612 -25.93 -1.35 -5.46
N HIS A 613 -26.20 -2.23 -4.51
CA HIS A 613 -27.15 -1.95 -3.46
C HIS A 613 -26.87 -2.75 -2.19
N GLN A 614 -27.12 -2.14 -1.06
CA GLN A 614 -27.03 -2.78 0.24
C GLN A 614 -28.15 -3.81 0.42
N ALA A 615 -27.79 -4.98 0.93
CA ALA A 615 -28.68 -6.09 1.26
C ALA A 615 -28.51 -6.52 2.72
N LEU A 616 -29.59 -7.09 3.28
CA LEU A 616 -29.56 -7.84 4.53
C LEU A 616 -29.65 -9.32 4.18
N GLY A 617 -28.61 -10.09 4.52
CA GLY A 617 -28.58 -11.55 4.48
C GLY A 617 -28.80 -12.17 5.84
N ILE A 618 -29.55 -13.27 5.93
CA ILE A 618 -29.83 -14.01 7.17
C ILE A 618 -29.68 -15.50 6.88
N TRP A 619 -28.92 -16.22 7.71
CA TRP A 619 -28.68 -17.67 7.58
C TRP A 619 -28.98 -18.36 8.91
N LEU A 620 -29.69 -19.49 8.83
CA LEU A 620 -29.97 -20.37 9.97
C LEU A 620 -29.63 -21.80 9.60
N THR A 621 -29.06 -22.53 10.53
CA THR A 621 -28.79 -23.97 10.39
C THR A 621 -28.64 -24.65 11.73
N GLY A 622 -28.84 -25.97 11.79
CA GLY A 622 -28.75 -26.79 13.01
C GLY A 622 -29.99 -26.74 13.91
N ASN A 623 -29.80 -26.73 15.20
CA ASN A 623 -30.86 -26.75 16.19
C ASN A 623 -31.13 -25.35 16.80
N ASN A 624 -32.30 -25.21 17.46
CA ASN A 624 -32.70 -23.97 18.12
C ASN A 624 -31.72 -23.54 19.24
N HIS A 625 -31.09 -24.49 19.93
CA HIS A 625 -30.02 -24.33 20.93
C HIS A 625 -29.28 -25.65 21.13
N ASP A 626 -28.22 -25.64 21.91
CA ASP A 626 -27.46 -26.82 22.33
C ASP A 626 -28.30 -27.68 23.35
N ASP A 627 -27.81 -28.88 23.61
CA ASP A 627 -28.47 -29.80 24.54
C ASP A 627 -28.77 -29.16 25.92
N SER A 628 -30.03 -29.24 26.36
CA SER A 628 -30.50 -28.63 27.60
C SER A 628 -31.44 -29.60 28.35
N TRP A 629 -31.30 -29.60 29.64
CA TRP A 629 -32.21 -30.34 30.50
C TRP A 629 -33.57 -29.63 30.71
N ALA A 630 -33.59 -28.32 30.46
CA ALA A 630 -34.75 -27.46 30.76
C ALA A 630 -35.67 -27.22 29.56
N ASP A 631 -35.15 -27.38 28.34
CA ASP A 631 -35.89 -27.12 27.09
C ASP A 631 -35.61 -28.22 26.06
N ALA A 632 -36.59 -28.51 25.21
CA ALA A 632 -36.47 -29.52 24.19
C ALA A 632 -35.71 -28.97 22.97
N VAL A 633 -34.61 -29.66 22.65
CA VAL A 633 -33.86 -29.38 21.42
C VAL A 633 -34.71 -29.79 20.22
N ARG A 634 -34.83 -28.90 19.26
CA ARG A 634 -35.48 -29.18 17.98
C ARG A 634 -34.65 -28.59 16.82
N PRO A 635 -34.67 -29.19 15.64
CA PRO A 635 -34.10 -28.57 14.45
C PRO A 635 -34.74 -27.20 14.21
N LEU A 636 -33.92 -26.27 13.74
CA LEU A 636 -34.43 -25.03 13.16
C LEU A 636 -35.24 -25.35 11.90
N SER A 637 -36.10 -24.45 11.50
CA SER A 637 -36.99 -24.61 10.35
C SER A 637 -37.09 -23.31 9.54
N VAL A 638 -37.62 -23.39 8.35
CA VAL A 638 -37.95 -22.22 7.53
C VAL A 638 -38.90 -21.25 8.25
N TYR A 639 -39.72 -21.76 9.19
CA TYR A 639 -40.62 -20.92 9.99
C TYR A 639 -39.87 -20.06 11.02
N ASP A 640 -38.75 -20.54 11.56
CA ASP A 640 -37.90 -19.74 12.44
C ASP A 640 -37.29 -18.56 11.68
N LEU A 641 -36.81 -18.77 10.43
CA LEU A 641 -36.34 -17.72 9.55
C LEU A 641 -37.46 -16.74 9.17
N LYS A 642 -38.65 -17.28 8.79
CA LYS A 642 -39.81 -16.46 8.44
C LYS A 642 -40.27 -15.60 9.62
N ALA A 643 -40.25 -16.12 10.85
CA ALA A 643 -40.57 -15.36 12.05
C ALA A 643 -39.60 -14.19 12.28
N ALA A 644 -38.30 -14.40 12.05
CA ALA A 644 -37.28 -13.31 12.10
C ALA A 644 -37.60 -12.23 11.08
N VAL A 645 -37.85 -12.59 9.82
CA VAL A 645 -38.21 -11.66 8.75
C VAL A 645 -39.49 -10.87 9.06
N GLU A 646 -40.53 -11.54 9.52
CA GLU A 646 -41.79 -10.87 9.89
C GLU A 646 -41.62 -9.93 11.09
N ASN A 647 -40.75 -10.28 12.05
CA ASN A 647 -40.41 -9.39 13.16
C ASN A 647 -39.61 -8.15 12.69
N ILE A 648 -38.73 -8.30 11.72
CA ILE A 648 -38.02 -7.16 11.08
C ILE A 648 -39.02 -6.23 10.39
N PHE A 649 -39.94 -6.77 9.58
CA PHE A 649 -40.99 -5.96 8.92
C PHE A 649 -41.85 -5.22 9.91
N ARG A 650 -42.28 -5.92 10.97
CA ARG A 650 -43.07 -5.32 12.06
C ARG A 650 -42.32 -4.19 12.77
N ARG A 651 -41.02 -4.39 13.05
CA ARG A 651 -40.15 -3.37 13.67
C ARG A 651 -40.01 -2.13 12.81
N LEU A 652 -39.91 -2.33 11.50
CA LEU A 652 -39.85 -1.24 10.49
C LEU A 652 -41.21 -0.62 10.16
N GLY A 653 -42.31 -1.10 10.80
CA GLY A 653 -43.67 -0.62 10.57
C GLY A 653 -44.24 -1.05 9.20
N ILE A 654 -43.64 -2.02 8.53
CA ILE A 654 -44.11 -2.56 7.25
C ILE A 654 -45.24 -3.55 7.48
N ASN A 655 -46.44 -3.25 6.94
CA ASN A 655 -47.60 -4.11 7.11
C ASN A 655 -47.64 -5.24 6.09
N GLU A 656 -48.23 -6.39 6.45
CA GLU A 656 -48.47 -7.52 5.54
C GLU A 656 -49.20 -7.10 4.24
N LYS A 657 -50.09 -6.10 4.31
CA LYS A 657 -50.80 -5.57 3.13
C LYS A 657 -49.94 -4.80 2.14
N GLU A 658 -48.74 -4.42 2.51
CA GLU A 658 -47.79 -3.63 1.65
C GLU A 658 -46.84 -4.52 0.88
N VAL A 659 -46.76 -5.79 1.28
CA VAL A 659 -45.89 -6.80 0.73
C VAL A 659 -46.73 -7.95 0.17
N VAL A 660 -46.41 -8.38 -1.04
CA VAL A 660 -47.00 -9.55 -1.66
C VAL A 660 -45.99 -10.68 -1.54
N VAL A 661 -46.41 -11.79 -0.93
CA VAL A 661 -45.59 -12.99 -0.76
C VAL A 661 -46.11 -14.07 -1.68
N GLU A 662 -45.25 -14.59 -2.56
CA GLU A 662 -45.57 -15.60 -3.56
C GLU A 662 -44.55 -16.73 -3.54
N GLN A 663 -44.97 -17.93 -3.95
CA GLN A 663 -44.04 -19.02 -4.20
C GLN A 663 -43.09 -18.57 -5.33
N PHE A 664 -41.85 -18.94 -5.19
CA PHE A 664 -40.78 -18.50 -6.09
C PHE A 664 -39.92 -19.69 -6.51
N ASP A 665 -39.84 -19.92 -7.81
CA ASP A 665 -38.96 -20.94 -8.35
C ASP A 665 -37.54 -20.34 -8.49
N ASN A 666 -36.55 -21.00 -7.91
CA ASN A 666 -35.18 -20.55 -7.82
C ASN A 666 -34.22 -21.76 -7.81
N ASP A 667 -33.12 -21.66 -8.52
CA ASP A 667 -32.12 -22.72 -8.62
C ASP A 667 -31.18 -22.82 -7.41
N LEU A 668 -31.28 -21.89 -6.47
CA LEU A 668 -30.50 -21.87 -5.22
C LEU A 668 -31.34 -22.23 -3.99
N LEU A 669 -32.67 -22.01 -4.04
CA LEU A 669 -33.58 -22.14 -2.89
C LEU A 669 -34.79 -22.98 -3.27
N THR A 670 -35.02 -24.09 -2.56
CA THR A 670 -36.14 -25.00 -2.83
C THR A 670 -36.67 -25.63 -1.51
N PRO A 671 -37.88 -25.30 -1.01
CA PRO A 671 -38.82 -24.29 -1.52
C PRO A 671 -38.42 -22.85 -1.20
N ALA A 672 -38.94 -21.90 -1.98
CA ALA A 672 -38.67 -20.48 -1.80
C ALA A 672 -39.91 -19.59 -1.88
N LEU A 673 -39.84 -18.43 -1.24
CA LEU A 673 -40.81 -17.34 -1.28
C LEU A 673 -40.14 -16.06 -1.77
N SER A 674 -40.80 -15.34 -2.67
CA SER A 674 -40.47 -13.96 -3.04
C SER A 674 -41.35 -12.98 -2.29
N TYR A 675 -40.73 -11.85 -1.89
CA TYR A 675 -41.36 -10.70 -1.27
C TYR A 675 -41.32 -9.55 -2.26
N LYS A 676 -42.48 -9.04 -2.67
CA LYS A 676 -42.63 -7.94 -3.63
C LYS A 676 -43.41 -6.77 -3.00
N ASN A 677 -43.11 -5.55 -3.39
CA ASN A 677 -43.97 -4.42 -3.04
C ASN A 677 -45.24 -4.44 -3.89
N ARG A 678 -46.25 -3.61 -3.57
CA ARG A 678 -47.50 -3.50 -4.35
C ARG A 678 -47.31 -3.15 -5.82
N GLY A 679 -46.18 -2.55 -6.19
CA GLY A 679 -45.81 -2.26 -7.57
C GLY A 679 -45.13 -3.40 -8.30
N GLY A 680 -45.05 -4.58 -7.68
CA GLY A 680 -44.42 -5.77 -8.25
C GLY A 680 -42.90 -5.82 -8.17
N LYS A 681 -42.24 -4.81 -7.57
CA LYS A 681 -40.77 -4.80 -7.43
C LYS A 681 -40.36 -5.78 -6.34
N LEU A 682 -39.39 -6.65 -6.65
CA LEU A 682 -38.80 -7.60 -5.71
C LEU A 682 -38.09 -6.87 -4.58
N ILE A 683 -38.47 -7.17 -3.33
CA ILE A 683 -37.83 -6.65 -2.11
C ILE A 683 -36.79 -7.65 -1.61
N GLY A 684 -37.10 -8.95 -1.67
CA GLY A 684 -36.24 -10.02 -1.21
C GLY A 684 -36.79 -11.41 -1.42
N VAL A 685 -36.02 -12.39 -1.01
CA VAL A 685 -36.33 -13.81 -1.10
C VAL A 685 -36.05 -14.51 0.24
N LEU A 686 -36.76 -15.61 0.48
CA LEU A 686 -36.57 -16.47 1.64
C LEU A 686 -36.80 -17.93 1.22
N GLY A 687 -35.94 -18.84 1.65
CA GLY A 687 -36.14 -20.26 1.31
C GLY A 687 -35.16 -21.19 2.02
N VAL A 688 -35.28 -22.46 1.65
CA VAL A 688 -34.35 -23.52 2.04
C VAL A 688 -33.28 -23.60 0.95
N VAL A 689 -32.01 -23.52 1.34
CA VAL A 689 -30.90 -23.64 0.39
C VAL A 689 -30.90 -25.05 -0.19
N ASP A 690 -30.79 -25.13 -1.52
CA ASP A 690 -30.71 -26.41 -2.21
C ASP A 690 -29.55 -27.25 -1.66
N ALA A 691 -29.80 -28.54 -1.41
CA ALA A 691 -28.82 -29.42 -0.80
C ALA A 691 -27.53 -29.58 -1.64
N ASP A 692 -27.65 -29.58 -2.97
CA ASP A 692 -26.47 -29.68 -3.84
C ASP A 692 -25.67 -28.38 -3.85
N VAL A 693 -26.31 -27.23 -3.66
CA VAL A 693 -25.66 -25.94 -3.48
C VAL A 693 -24.89 -25.90 -2.14
N ALA A 694 -25.55 -26.28 -1.04
CA ALA A 694 -24.91 -26.33 0.29
C ALA A 694 -23.69 -27.27 0.31
N LYS A 695 -23.80 -28.42 -0.35
CA LYS A 695 -22.76 -29.44 -0.45
C LYS A 695 -21.50 -28.95 -1.19
N LYS A 696 -21.62 -28.03 -2.15
CA LYS A 696 -20.47 -27.41 -2.82
C LYS A 696 -19.59 -26.64 -1.84
N PHE A 697 -20.14 -26.26 -0.69
CA PHE A 697 -19.44 -25.53 0.38
C PHE A 697 -19.13 -26.43 1.59
N ASP A 698 -19.20 -27.76 1.48
CA ASP A 698 -18.98 -28.71 2.58
C ASP A 698 -19.99 -28.52 3.75
N VAL A 699 -21.22 -28.11 3.45
CA VAL A 699 -22.32 -27.99 4.41
C VAL A 699 -23.34 -29.11 4.17
N ASP A 700 -23.34 -30.12 5.04
CA ASP A 700 -24.24 -31.29 4.95
C ASP A 700 -25.59 -31.06 5.63
N GLN A 701 -25.72 -30.08 6.52
CA GLN A 701 -26.97 -29.80 7.24
C GLN A 701 -27.85 -28.80 6.47
N GLU A 702 -29.17 -28.87 6.73
CA GLU A 702 -30.12 -27.97 6.07
C GLU A 702 -29.88 -26.52 6.45
N VAL A 703 -29.83 -25.63 5.45
CA VAL A 703 -29.62 -24.20 5.62
C VAL A 703 -30.85 -23.42 5.15
N TYR A 704 -31.27 -22.48 5.98
CA TYR A 704 -32.34 -21.54 5.65
C TYR A 704 -31.73 -20.17 5.41
N PHE A 705 -32.10 -19.55 4.30
CA PHE A 705 -31.53 -18.29 3.85
C PHE A 705 -32.61 -17.27 3.47
N ALA A 706 -32.38 -16.01 3.85
CA ALA A 706 -33.14 -14.87 3.36
C ALA A 706 -32.20 -13.75 2.96
N GLN A 707 -32.56 -13.04 1.88
CA GLN A 707 -31.87 -11.83 1.44
C GLN A 707 -32.88 -10.76 1.04
N PHE A 708 -32.71 -9.55 1.58
CA PHE A 708 -33.57 -8.40 1.31
C PHE A 708 -32.76 -7.20 0.83
N ASN A 709 -33.26 -6.48 -0.17
CA ASN A 709 -32.73 -5.18 -0.56
C ASN A 709 -33.01 -4.15 0.55
N TRP A 710 -31.95 -3.79 1.30
CA TRP A 710 -32.06 -2.92 2.46
C TRP A 710 -32.56 -1.53 2.11
N HIS A 711 -32.10 -0.97 1.00
CA HIS A 711 -32.55 0.34 0.53
C HIS A 711 -34.07 0.38 0.24
N LEU A 712 -34.62 -0.70 -0.32
CA LEU A 712 -36.05 -0.79 -0.57
C LEU A 712 -36.85 -0.95 0.75
N LEU A 713 -36.33 -1.69 1.73
CA LEU A 713 -36.95 -1.80 3.06
C LEU A 713 -36.97 -0.43 3.77
N CYS A 714 -35.85 0.29 3.77
CA CYS A 714 -35.77 1.64 4.34
C CYS A 714 -36.74 2.63 3.65
N LYS A 715 -36.88 2.55 2.33
CA LYS A 715 -37.89 3.36 1.60
C LYS A 715 -39.34 3.04 1.99
N LEU A 716 -39.65 1.80 2.31
CA LEU A 716 -40.96 1.44 2.81
C LEU A 716 -41.18 1.94 4.26
N ALA A 717 -40.14 1.81 5.10
CA ALA A 717 -40.16 2.29 6.49
C ALA A 717 -40.27 3.82 6.60
N ALA A 718 -39.56 4.57 5.78
CA ALA A 718 -39.52 6.05 5.79
C ALA A 718 -40.86 6.72 5.55
N LYS A 719 -41.86 5.99 5.00
CA LYS A 719 -43.20 6.50 4.72
C LYS A 719 -44.16 6.36 5.90
N LYS A 720 -43.67 5.98 7.08
CA LYS A 720 -44.51 5.64 8.21
C LYS A 720 -44.54 6.74 9.26
N ASP A 721 -45.75 7.21 9.55
CA ASP A 721 -46.02 8.05 10.71
C ASP A 721 -46.39 7.16 11.88
N VAL A 722 -45.73 7.30 13.01
CA VAL A 722 -46.13 6.64 14.25
C VAL A 722 -47.39 7.31 14.79
N LYS A 723 -48.51 6.55 14.80
CA LYS A 723 -49.79 7.03 15.34
C LYS A 723 -50.13 6.29 16.61
N TYR A 724 -50.47 7.05 17.61
CA TYR A 724 -51.01 6.52 18.86
C TYR A 724 -52.50 6.18 18.71
N TYR A 725 -52.87 5.03 19.19
CA TYR A 725 -54.26 4.60 19.33
C TYR A 725 -54.50 4.12 20.75
N ASP A 726 -55.67 4.50 21.33
CA ASP A 726 -56.09 3.97 22.63
C ASP A 726 -56.27 2.47 22.56
N LEU A 727 -55.91 1.78 23.64
CA LEU A 727 -56.19 0.34 23.78
C LEU A 727 -57.70 0.11 23.78
N PRO A 728 -58.18 -0.91 23.05
CA PRO A 728 -59.62 -1.27 23.12
C PRO A 728 -60.07 -1.56 24.53
N LYS A 729 -61.22 -1.04 24.91
CA LYS A 729 -61.80 -1.24 26.23
C LYS A 729 -62.51 -2.59 26.37
N THR A 730 -62.64 -3.34 25.29
CA THR A 730 -63.35 -4.60 25.19
C THR A 730 -62.39 -5.76 24.99
N LEU A 731 -62.79 -6.99 25.34
CA LEU A 731 -62.03 -8.20 25.12
C LEU A 731 -62.37 -8.81 23.73
N PRO A 732 -61.35 -9.38 23.04
CA PRO A 732 -61.61 -10.10 21.79
C PRO A 732 -62.33 -11.43 22.04
N VAL A 733 -63.26 -11.77 21.17
CA VAL A 733 -63.95 -13.04 21.19
C VAL A 733 -63.29 -14.00 20.20
N ARG A 734 -62.80 -15.16 20.68
CA ARG A 734 -62.24 -16.21 19.84
C ARG A 734 -63.37 -17.10 19.29
N ARG A 735 -63.27 -17.45 17.99
CA ARG A 735 -64.10 -18.45 17.32
C ARG A 735 -63.26 -19.34 16.46
N ASP A 736 -63.38 -20.65 16.62
CA ASP A 736 -62.60 -21.65 15.89
C ASP A 736 -63.45 -22.26 14.77
N LEU A 737 -62.82 -22.56 13.66
CA LEU A 737 -63.39 -23.28 12.52
C LEU A 737 -62.43 -24.39 12.07
N ALA A 738 -62.97 -25.61 11.99
CA ALA A 738 -62.29 -26.72 11.33
C ALA A 738 -62.82 -26.85 9.90
N LEU A 739 -61.92 -26.64 8.94
CA LEU A 739 -62.26 -26.54 7.52
C LEU A 739 -61.66 -27.73 6.76
N LEU A 740 -62.51 -28.53 6.12
CA LEU A 740 -62.07 -29.54 5.14
C LEU A 740 -62.00 -28.90 3.79
N VAL A 741 -60.82 -28.93 3.16
CA VAL A 741 -60.54 -28.31 1.86
C VAL A 741 -59.77 -29.24 0.99
N ASP A 742 -59.71 -28.92 -0.32
CA ASP A 742 -58.81 -29.58 -1.29
C ASP A 742 -57.37 -29.36 -0.87
N SER A 743 -56.49 -30.34 -1.12
CA SER A 743 -55.06 -30.26 -0.77
C SER A 743 -54.36 -29.12 -1.43
N THR A 744 -54.85 -28.61 -2.57
CA THR A 744 -54.29 -27.44 -3.30
C THR A 744 -54.65 -26.11 -2.67
N VAL A 745 -55.67 -26.04 -1.80
CA VAL A 745 -56.07 -24.78 -1.15
C VAL A 745 -55.04 -24.38 -0.11
N THR A 746 -54.50 -23.16 -0.23
CA THR A 746 -53.54 -22.63 0.71
C THR A 746 -54.19 -21.91 1.90
N TYR A 747 -53.48 -21.82 3.04
CA TYR A 747 -53.92 -21.01 4.17
C TYR A 747 -54.14 -19.55 3.82
N GLU A 748 -53.30 -18.99 2.95
CA GLU A 748 -53.41 -17.59 2.48
C GLU A 748 -54.73 -17.33 1.75
N GLN A 749 -55.20 -18.28 0.94
CA GLN A 749 -56.51 -18.18 0.28
C GLN A 749 -57.65 -18.13 1.32
N ILE A 750 -57.59 -19.01 2.34
CA ILE A 750 -58.56 -19.02 3.47
C ILE A 750 -58.51 -17.71 4.23
N LYS A 751 -57.33 -17.28 4.66
CA LYS A 751 -57.14 -16.02 5.41
C LYS A 751 -57.72 -14.82 4.64
N ARG A 752 -57.42 -14.74 3.33
CA ARG A 752 -57.93 -13.67 2.43
C ARG A 752 -59.47 -13.64 2.38
N VAL A 753 -60.12 -14.81 2.27
CA VAL A 753 -61.59 -14.90 2.23
C VAL A 753 -62.18 -14.47 3.58
N VAL A 754 -61.59 -14.88 4.68
CA VAL A 754 -62.03 -14.50 6.04
C VAL A 754 -61.91 -12.99 6.25
N GLU A 755 -60.76 -12.38 5.90
CA GLU A 755 -60.49 -10.94 6.02
C GLU A 755 -61.38 -10.09 5.10
N GLN A 756 -61.69 -10.60 3.93
CA GLN A 756 -62.64 -9.93 3.02
C GLN A 756 -64.07 -10.02 3.50
N SER A 757 -64.39 -11.11 4.15
CA SER A 757 -65.73 -11.32 4.70
C SER A 757 -66.06 -10.40 5.88
N GLU A 758 -65.09 -10.11 6.71
CA GLU A 758 -65.28 -9.22 7.85
C GLU A 758 -64.07 -8.29 8.08
N ARG A 759 -64.21 -7.01 7.72
CA ARG A 759 -63.10 -6.04 7.78
C ARG A 759 -63.08 -5.17 9.05
N LYS A 760 -64.21 -5.11 9.76
CA LYS A 760 -64.41 -4.17 10.87
C LYS A 760 -64.15 -4.81 12.22
N LEU A 761 -64.76 -5.97 12.44
CA LEU A 761 -64.69 -6.66 13.72
C LEU A 761 -63.58 -7.70 13.81
N LEU A 762 -63.11 -8.21 12.69
CA LEU A 762 -62.01 -9.16 12.65
C LEU A 762 -60.68 -8.46 12.94
N LYS A 763 -60.03 -8.87 14.03
CA LYS A 763 -58.68 -8.33 14.41
C LYS A 763 -57.57 -9.27 14.01
N LYS A 764 -57.80 -10.61 14.04
CA LYS A 764 -56.74 -11.58 13.76
C LYS A 764 -57.34 -12.92 13.31
N VAL A 765 -56.67 -13.57 12.36
CA VAL A 765 -56.85 -14.97 11.97
C VAL A 765 -55.58 -15.73 12.24
N THR A 766 -55.68 -16.92 12.87
CA THR A 766 -54.51 -17.79 13.08
C THR A 766 -54.83 -19.21 12.66
N LEU A 767 -53.84 -19.89 12.10
CA LEU A 767 -53.86 -21.32 11.84
C LEU A 767 -53.22 -22.01 13.07
N PHE A 768 -53.91 -22.93 13.73
CA PHE A 768 -53.40 -23.61 14.89
C PHE A 768 -53.26 -25.12 14.75
N ASP A 769 -53.90 -25.72 13.71
CA ASP A 769 -53.71 -27.12 13.38
C ASP A 769 -53.88 -27.39 11.88
N VAL A 770 -53.08 -28.30 11.34
CA VAL A 770 -53.14 -28.80 9.97
C VAL A 770 -53.10 -30.32 10.03
N TYR A 771 -54.17 -30.96 9.55
CA TYR A 771 -54.24 -32.41 9.53
C TYR A 771 -54.33 -32.94 8.07
N GLU A 772 -53.39 -33.79 7.72
CA GLU A 772 -53.34 -34.56 6.47
C GLU A 772 -53.15 -36.03 6.86
N GLY A 773 -54.13 -36.87 6.71
CA GLY A 773 -54.01 -38.26 7.20
C GLY A 773 -55.13 -39.21 6.80
N LYS A 774 -55.01 -40.48 7.21
CA LYS A 774 -55.84 -41.62 6.79
C LYS A 774 -57.34 -41.51 7.08
N HIS A 775 -57.77 -40.52 7.83
CA HIS A 775 -59.18 -40.30 8.16
C HIS A 775 -59.85 -39.20 7.35
N LEU A 776 -59.16 -38.73 6.27
CA LEU A 776 -59.70 -37.78 5.31
C LEU A 776 -59.82 -38.44 3.95
N GLU A 777 -60.71 -37.93 3.07
CA GLU A 777 -60.82 -38.30 1.71
C GLU A 777 -59.50 -38.02 0.97
N ALA A 778 -59.13 -38.86 0.01
CA ALA A 778 -57.93 -38.66 -0.78
C ALA A 778 -57.99 -37.30 -1.49
N GLY A 779 -56.88 -36.54 -1.39
CA GLY A 779 -56.79 -35.20 -1.97
C GLY A 779 -57.41 -34.08 -1.11
N LYS A 780 -57.78 -34.37 0.13
CA LYS A 780 -58.29 -33.40 1.10
C LYS A 780 -57.36 -33.20 2.27
N LYS A 781 -57.40 -32.00 2.86
CA LYS A 781 -56.72 -31.65 4.12
C LYS A 781 -57.64 -30.81 5.03
N SER A 782 -57.38 -30.83 6.29
CA SER A 782 -58.11 -30.05 7.28
C SER A 782 -57.27 -28.93 7.86
N TYR A 783 -57.80 -27.71 7.78
CA TYR A 783 -57.25 -26.57 8.50
C TYR A 783 -58.10 -26.18 9.71
N ALA A 784 -57.48 -26.03 10.87
CA ALA A 784 -58.14 -25.47 12.06
C ALA A 784 -57.68 -24.03 12.28
N ILE A 785 -58.59 -23.09 12.05
CA ILE A 785 -58.30 -21.65 12.16
C ILE A 785 -59.04 -21.05 13.36
N ALA A 786 -58.40 -20.07 14.03
CA ALA A 786 -59.03 -19.26 15.07
C ALA A 786 -59.16 -17.80 14.56
N MET A 787 -60.36 -17.28 14.69
CA MET A 787 -60.68 -15.88 14.38
C MET A 787 -60.88 -15.12 15.70
N PHE A 788 -60.32 -13.91 15.80
CA PHE A 788 -60.46 -13.01 16.94
C PHE A 788 -61.29 -11.80 16.50
N LEU A 789 -62.53 -11.73 17.08
CA LEU A 789 -63.47 -10.66 16.76
C LEU A 789 -63.54 -9.66 17.92
N GLN A 790 -63.48 -8.35 17.67
CA GLN A 790 -63.52 -7.29 18.66
C GLN A 790 -64.09 -6.01 18.10
N ASP A 791 -64.97 -5.35 18.83
CA ASP A 791 -65.36 -3.97 18.63
C ASP A 791 -64.61 -3.10 19.67
N ASP A 792 -63.95 -2.07 19.22
CA ASP A 792 -63.09 -1.25 20.09
C ASP A 792 -63.85 -0.44 21.12
N GLN A 793 -65.17 -0.20 20.89
CA GLN A 793 -66.00 0.65 21.73
C GLN A 793 -66.99 -0.10 22.62
N LYS A 794 -67.47 -1.28 22.21
CA LYS A 794 -68.52 -2.00 22.90
C LYS A 794 -68.37 -3.53 22.84
N THR A 795 -68.81 -4.25 23.87
CA THR A 795 -68.82 -5.70 23.90
C THR A 795 -69.69 -6.28 22.79
N LEU A 796 -69.16 -7.27 22.04
CA LEU A 796 -69.87 -7.93 20.98
C LEU A 796 -71.02 -8.78 21.58
N GLN A 797 -72.21 -8.70 20.91
CA GLN A 797 -73.33 -9.58 21.28
C GLN A 797 -73.31 -10.88 20.44
N ASP A 798 -73.88 -11.99 20.98
CA ASP A 798 -73.91 -13.30 20.32
C ASP A 798 -74.48 -13.22 18.88
N LYS A 799 -75.57 -12.48 18.68
CA LYS A 799 -76.19 -12.27 17.40
C LYS A 799 -75.25 -11.69 16.34
N GLN A 800 -74.41 -10.77 16.76
CA GLN A 800 -73.38 -10.14 15.85
C GLN A 800 -72.31 -11.16 15.48
N ILE A 801 -71.82 -11.92 16.45
CA ILE A 801 -70.80 -12.94 16.26
C ILE A 801 -71.34 -14.06 15.34
N GLU A 802 -72.58 -14.57 15.57
CA GLU A 802 -73.16 -15.57 14.68
C GLU A 802 -73.36 -15.09 13.26
N ALA A 803 -73.78 -13.83 13.07
CA ALA A 803 -73.94 -13.25 11.74
C ALA A 803 -72.57 -13.19 10.98
N VAL A 804 -71.48 -12.77 11.67
CA VAL A 804 -70.13 -12.80 11.11
C VAL A 804 -69.71 -14.21 10.75
N MET A 805 -69.89 -15.18 11.69
CA MET A 805 -69.53 -16.57 11.48
C MET A 805 -70.24 -17.18 10.27
N LYS A 806 -71.55 -16.96 10.17
CA LYS A 806 -72.34 -17.45 9.04
C LYS A 806 -71.87 -16.88 7.73
N LYS A 807 -71.58 -15.57 7.69
CA LYS A 807 -71.06 -14.90 6.50
C LYS A 807 -69.71 -15.49 6.09
N VAL A 808 -68.75 -15.64 7.01
CA VAL A 808 -67.45 -16.21 6.78
C VAL A 808 -67.54 -17.62 6.23
N VAL A 809 -68.30 -18.50 6.88
CA VAL A 809 -68.49 -19.89 6.42
C VAL A 809 -69.10 -19.95 5.04
N THR A 810 -70.12 -19.15 4.74
CA THR A 810 -70.74 -19.09 3.41
C THR A 810 -69.75 -18.69 2.30
N ASN A 811 -68.92 -17.70 2.61
CA ASN A 811 -67.91 -17.23 1.64
C ASN A 811 -66.79 -18.26 1.47
N LEU A 812 -66.32 -18.91 2.53
CA LEU A 812 -65.32 -19.99 2.44
C LEU A 812 -65.87 -21.19 1.63
N GLN A 813 -67.15 -21.57 1.79
CA GLN A 813 -67.77 -22.61 0.98
C GLN A 813 -67.79 -22.23 -0.51
N LYS A 814 -68.15 -20.95 -0.77
CA LYS A 814 -68.28 -20.45 -2.15
C LYS A 814 -66.97 -20.29 -2.86
N GLU A 815 -65.95 -19.74 -2.18
CA GLU A 815 -64.70 -19.31 -2.85
C GLU A 815 -63.60 -20.35 -2.84
N VAL A 816 -63.52 -21.19 -1.82
CA VAL A 816 -62.47 -22.20 -1.68
C VAL A 816 -63.04 -23.63 -1.47
N GLY A 817 -64.35 -23.82 -1.63
CA GLY A 817 -64.98 -25.13 -1.49
C GLY A 817 -64.88 -25.73 -0.08
N ALA A 818 -64.64 -24.92 0.95
CA ALA A 818 -64.42 -25.41 2.28
C ALA A 818 -65.72 -26.02 2.88
N GLN A 819 -65.60 -27.18 3.53
CA GLN A 819 -66.68 -27.81 4.31
C GLN A 819 -66.32 -27.73 5.82
N LEU A 820 -67.31 -27.48 6.63
CA LEU A 820 -67.10 -27.57 8.11
C LEU A 820 -66.96 -29.04 8.53
N ARG A 821 -65.95 -29.31 9.32
CA ARG A 821 -65.67 -30.61 9.87
C ARG A 821 -66.19 -30.73 11.30
#